data_8f990d4fc0ebf813002d535b9a25c85d
#
_entry.id   8f990d4fc0ebf813002d535b9a25c85d
#
_cell.length_a   1.000
_cell.length_b   1.000
_cell.length_c   1.000
_cell.angle_alpha   90.00
_cell.angle_beta   90.00
_cell.angle_gamma   90.00
#
_symmetry.space_group_name_H-M   'P 1'
#
loop_
_entity.id
_entity.type
_entity.pdbx_description
1 polymer ?
#
loop_
_entity_poly.entity_id
_entity_poly.type
_entity_poly.pdbx_seq_one_letter_code
_entity_poly.pdbx_strand_id
1 'polypeptide(L)'
;MSNFENTNGFKIIQNWMMEKSISPFKFQVQTWQKFGSGYSGMVVAPTGFGKTFSVFLALISDFLNHPENYKSGLKMIWITPLRSLSKDIAKAMQEAIDEIGLDWAVGVRNGDTDPKVRQQQVKNMPEILVATPESLQLLLGQKNHQRFFINLQTIVVDEWHELLGSKRGVLVELGISQLRKYVPKLKIWEITATIGNLDEAMEVLIPYPIKKTKVTAKEHKKIEILPVFPDEVEILPWAGHLGQKLADKVVPIILQSKSTIVFTNTRSQSEMWYQLLLNVYPDFAGQIAIHHSSIDAELRIWIEENLSSGKLKAVVSTSSLDLGIDFKPVDTVIQIGSAKGVARFLQRAGRSGHSPFETSKIYCVPTHSLELIEVAALKEAIKQNVIEPRDPQVLCFDVLVQFLMTLAIGDGFYPEETYERIKQVYTFQEITDDEWKSIIEFLTIGGSALKSYEEYHKVVVMEDGLHKVNSRRIAMLHRMNMGAIVSDAMLKVKFISGGYIGMVEEYFISRLKKEEKFILAGRVLEVAMIKDMTVFVRASKGKAQAPSYLGGRLPLSSNLGQFLREKLSNALNPKAFEKELKFLHPLLMNQEERSHIPKDDEFLVEMIKNREGYHLFMYPFEGRLVHEVMAALIAYRISKLAPISFSMAMNDYGFELFSDKEIPLNEENLGKILTRENLMNDVISSINAAEMARRKFRDIAVISGMVVQNFPGQQRSNKSLQSSAGLIFKVLEDHDPNHFLVRQAYTEVFNMQLQEQRLVEAFKRIEKSKIILKFANSFTALSFPIKVDSLRQTLTSEDLDARIQKLIQQSKKVK
;
A
#
# COMPACT_ATOMS: atom_id res chain seq x y z
N MET A 1 -9.55 18.83 34.42
CA MET A 1 -10.64 18.88 33.42
C MET A 1 -11.52 20.15 33.58
N SER A 2 -11.81 20.61 34.76
CA SER A 2 -12.78 21.68 35.00
C SER A 2 -12.48 23.09 34.45
N ASN A 3 -11.24 23.42 34.09
CA ASN A 3 -10.90 24.78 33.65
C ASN A 3 -11.02 24.99 32.14
N PHE A 4 -10.77 23.99 31.33
CA PHE A 4 -10.83 24.05 29.86
C PHE A 4 -12.29 24.11 29.34
N GLU A 5 -13.19 23.34 29.94
CA GLU A 5 -14.61 23.31 29.57
C GLU A 5 -15.34 24.65 29.83
N ASN A 6 -14.73 25.53 30.63
CA ASN A 6 -15.23 26.87 30.91
C ASN A 6 -14.77 27.94 29.93
N THR A 7 -13.84 27.59 29.01
CA THR A 7 -13.32 28.54 28.01
C THR A 7 -14.36 28.90 26.97
N ASN A 8 -14.22 30.10 26.39
CA ASN A 8 -15.13 30.60 25.35
C ASN A 8 -15.15 29.70 24.11
N GLY A 9 -13.94 29.30 23.65
CA GLY A 9 -13.80 28.44 22.46
C GLY A 9 -14.46 27.07 22.65
N PHE A 10 -14.34 26.45 23.84
CA PHE A 10 -15.01 25.20 24.12
C PHE A 10 -16.54 25.34 24.06
N LYS A 11 -17.09 26.37 24.70
CA LYS A 11 -18.54 26.61 24.73
C LYS A 11 -19.14 26.85 23.36
N ILE A 12 -18.47 27.65 22.52
CA ILE A 12 -18.93 27.92 21.14
C ILE A 12 -18.97 26.60 20.34
N ILE A 13 -17.89 25.81 20.37
CA ILE A 13 -17.83 24.54 19.66
C ILE A 13 -18.87 23.54 20.21
N GLN A 14 -19.03 23.46 21.52
CA GLN A 14 -20.01 22.59 22.13
C GLN A 14 -21.44 22.95 21.70
N ASN A 15 -21.79 24.24 21.70
CA ASN A 15 -23.09 24.72 21.24
C ASN A 15 -23.32 24.38 19.77
N TRP A 16 -22.33 24.64 18.89
CA TRP A 16 -22.40 24.24 17.49
C TRP A 16 -22.61 22.73 17.28
N MET A 17 -21.94 21.88 18.07
CA MET A 17 -22.14 20.44 18.03
C MET A 17 -23.53 20.03 18.54
N MET A 18 -24.03 20.69 19.59
CA MET A 18 -25.37 20.42 20.14
C MET A 18 -26.48 20.76 19.15
N GLU A 19 -26.38 21.86 18.39
CA GLU A 19 -27.30 22.22 17.33
C GLU A 19 -27.41 21.11 16.25
N LYS A 20 -26.32 20.36 16.03
CA LYS A 20 -26.28 19.20 15.16
C LYS A 20 -26.68 17.88 15.84
N SER A 21 -27.13 17.93 17.08
CA SER A 21 -27.43 16.75 17.90
C SER A 21 -26.22 15.82 18.11
N ILE A 22 -25.01 16.40 18.16
CA ILE A 22 -23.75 15.68 18.37
C ILE A 22 -23.10 16.15 19.67
N SER A 23 -22.49 15.24 20.40
CA SER A 23 -21.66 15.56 21.57
C SER A 23 -20.22 15.19 21.31
N PRO A 24 -19.25 15.99 21.81
CA PRO A 24 -17.85 15.68 21.62
C PRO A 24 -17.46 14.39 22.37
N PHE A 25 -16.66 13.55 21.74
CA PHE A 25 -16.06 12.40 22.40
C PHE A 25 -14.97 12.83 23.37
N LYS A 26 -14.73 12.01 24.40
CA LYS A 26 -13.71 12.28 25.39
C LYS A 26 -12.32 12.51 24.80
N PHE A 27 -11.95 11.73 23.79
CA PHE A 27 -10.65 11.88 23.12
C PHE A 27 -10.57 13.22 22.35
N GLN A 28 -11.66 13.73 21.78
CA GLN A 28 -11.72 15.04 21.12
C GLN A 28 -11.45 16.16 22.13
N VAL A 29 -12.15 16.15 23.25
CA VAL A 29 -11.95 17.14 24.34
C VAL A 29 -10.51 17.09 24.89
N GLN A 30 -9.96 15.89 25.08
CA GLN A 30 -8.56 15.72 25.49
C GLN A 30 -7.60 16.30 24.45
N THR A 31 -7.86 16.09 23.17
CA THR A 31 -7.05 16.65 22.09
C THR A 31 -7.09 18.18 22.11
N TRP A 32 -8.28 18.79 22.24
CA TRP A 32 -8.42 20.26 22.31
C TRP A 32 -7.66 20.86 23.50
N GLN A 33 -7.79 20.23 24.66
CA GLN A 33 -7.06 20.64 25.88
C GLN A 33 -5.54 20.55 25.71
N LYS A 34 -5.05 19.45 25.13
CA LYS A 34 -3.62 19.24 24.90
C LYS A 34 -3.05 20.21 23.86
N PHE A 35 -3.80 20.45 22.79
CA PHE A 35 -3.46 21.41 21.74
C PHE A 35 -3.32 22.83 22.29
N GLY A 36 -4.31 23.32 23.06
CA GLY A 36 -4.26 24.63 23.74
C GLY A 36 -3.14 24.74 24.76
N SER A 37 -2.69 23.61 25.36
CA SER A 37 -1.53 23.56 26.24
C SER A 37 -0.18 23.48 25.52
N GLY A 38 -0.17 23.62 24.19
CA GLY A 38 1.05 23.66 23.36
C GLY A 38 1.69 22.30 23.06
N TYR A 39 0.94 21.19 23.19
CA TYR A 39 1.43 19.88 22.81
C TYR A 39 1.30 19.65 21.29
N SER A 40 2.24 18.93 20.76
CA SER A 40 2.11 18.13 19.53
C SER A 40 1.56 16.75 19.91
N GLY A 41 1.07 15.95 18.94
CA GLY A 41 0.62 14.62 19.31
C GLY A 41 0.03 13.76 18.22
N MET A 42 -0.40 12.58 18.66
CA MET A 42 -1.08 11.58 17.86
C MET A 42 -2.51 11.38 18.34
N VAL A 43 -3.45 11.36 17.40
CA VAL A 43 -4.84 10.96 17.67
C VAL A 43 -5.07 9.59 17.04
N VAL A 44 -5.43 8.62 17.89
CA VAL A 44 -5.76 7.24 17.47
C VAL A 44 -7.24 6.99 17.73
N ALA A 45 -8.02 6.85 16.68
CA ALA A 45 -9.44 6.54 16.80
C ALA A 45 -9.95 5.74 15.59
N PRO A 46 -10.98 4.88 15.77
CA PRO A 46 -11.58 4.15 14.65
C PRO A 46 -12.19 5.08 13.61
N THR A 47 -12.47 4.56 12.41
CA THR A 47 -13.17 5.29 11.36
C THR A 47 -14.60 5.65 11.80
N GLY A 48 -15.10 6.83 11.44
CA GLY A 48 -16.45 7.29 11.80
C GLY A 48 -16.56 8.02 13.15
N PHE A 49 -15.47 8.11 13.94
CA PHE A 49 -15.47 8.78 15.25
C PHE A 49 -15.10 10.28 15.19
N GLY A 50 -15.09 10.88 14.01
CA GLY A 50 -14.78 12.31 13.87
C GLY A 50 -13.34 12.67 14.19
N LYS A 51 -12.37 11.84 13.77
CA LYS A 51 -10.93 12.07 13.93
C LYS A 51 -10.50 13.44 13.39
N THR A 52 -10.99 13.82 12.21
CA THR A 52 -10.69 15.10 11.57
C THR A 52 -11.04 16.27 12.48
N PHE A 53 -12.23 16.24 13.07
CA PHE A 53 -12.69 17.28 13.98
C PHE A 53 -11.94 17.33 15.32
N SER A 54 -11.22 16.28 15.69
CA SER A 54 -10.41 16.29 16.93
C SER A 54 -9.28 17.31 16.89
N VAL A 55 -8.58 17.46 15.77
CA VAL A 55 -7.46 18.41 15.65
C VAL A 55 -7.91 19.72 14.99
N PHE A 56 -8.83 19.65 14.02
CA PHE A 56 -9.39 20.86 13.39
C PHE A 56 -10.06 21.78 14.41
N LEU A 57 -11.00 21.25 15.21
CA LEU A 57 -11.69 22.04 16.22
C LEU A 57 -10.77 22.44 17.40
N ALA A 58 -9.67 21.73 17.61
CA ALA A 58 -8.64 22.16 18.56
C ALA A 58 -8.01 23.51 18.16
N LEU A 59 -7.70 23.69 16.87
CA LEU A 59 -7.20 24.96 16.36
C LEU A 59 -8.26 26.08 16.49
N ILE A 60 -9.53 25.77 16.11
CA ILE A 60 -10.64 26.73 16.21
C ILE A 60 -10.87 27.14 17.68
N SER A 61 -10.87 26.18 18.61
CA SER A 61 -11.00 26.47 20.05
C SER A 61 -9.86 27.34 20.57
N ASP A 62 -8.63 27.06 20.19
CA ASP A 62 -7.44 27.82 20.58
C ASP A 62 -7.51 29.27 20.03
N PHE A 63 -7.93 29.43 18.78
CA PHE A 63 -8.16 30.74 18.16
C PHE A 63 -9.26 31.53 18.88
N LEU A 64 -10.41 30.93 19.16
CA LEU A 64 -11.52 31.59 19.85
C LEU A 64 -11.17 31.99 21.29
N ASN A 65 -10.22 31.30 21.92
CA ASN A 65 -9.72 31.64 23.26
C ASN A 65 -8.61 32.70 23.22
N HIS A 66 -7.80 32.73 22.15
CA HIS A 66 -6.59 33.56 22.05
C HIS A 66 -6.42 34.16 20.65
N PRO A 67 -7.38 34.96 20.15
CA PRO A 67 -7.33 35.50 18.78
C PRO A 67 -6.12 36.38 18.53
N GLU A 68 -5.58 37.03 19.57
CA GLU A 68 -4.38 37.86 19.49
C GLU A 68 -3.12 37.10 19.08
N ASN A 69 -3.07 35.80 19.27
CA ASN A 69 -1.95 34.95 18.86
C ASN A 69 -1.97 34.55 17.37
N TYR A 70 -3.06 34.89 16.65
CA TYR A 70 -3.28 34.47 15.27
C TYR A 70 -3.24 35.68 14.32
N LYS A 71 -2.13 35.83 13.60
CA LYS A 71 -1.98 36.83 12.56
C LYS A 71 -2.69 36.38 11.27
N SER A 72 -2.94 37.27 10.34
CA SER A 72 -3.53 36.95 9.01
C SER A 72 -2.65 35.95 8.22
N GLY A 73 -3.25 35.18 7.32
CA GLY A 73 -2.61 34.18 6.46
C GLY A 73 -2.74 32.75 7.01
N LEU A 74 -1.93 31.86 6.47
CA LEU A 74 -2.01 30.43 6.73
C LEU A 74 -1.77 30.05 8.19
N LYS A 75 -2.72 29.33 8.77
CA LYS A 75 -2.71 28.91 10.19
C LYS A 75 -2.55 27.40 10.34
N MET A 76 -3.09 26.64 9.39
CA MET A 76 -3.03 25.17 9.41
C MET A 76 -2.71 24.62 8.04
N ILE A 77 -1.78 23.67 7.99
CA ILE A 77 -1.60 22.76 6.85
C ILE A 77 -2.14 21.38 7.24
N TRP A 78 -3.02 20.84 6.41
CA TRP A 78 -3.55 19.51 6.56
C TRP A 78 -3.04 18.61 5.45
N ILE A 79 -2.14 17.69 5.77
CA ILE A 79 -1.58 16.74 4.80
C ILE A 79 -2.44 15.50 4.72
N THR A 80 -2.84 15.12 3.52
CA THR A 80 -3.60 13.89 3.27
C THR A 80 -2.92 13.04 2.18
N PRO A 81 -2.91 11.69 2.31
CA PRO A 81 -2.28 10.81 1.34
C PRO A 81 -3.02 10.76 -0.01
N LEU A 82 -4.32 11.02 -0.03
CA LEU A 82 -5.19 10.89 -1.21
C LEU A 82 -5.79 12.21 -1.66
N ARG A 83 -5.87 12.39 -3.00
CA ARG A 83 -6.46 13.59 -3.61
C ARG A 83 -7.98 13.68 -3.41
N SER A 84 -8.70 12.55 -3.47
CA SER A 84 -10.14 12.49 -3.21
C SER A 84 -10.47 12.99 -1.82
N LEU A 85 -9.78 12.46 -0.81
CA LEU A 85 -9.97 12.81 0.60
C LEU A 85 -9.79 14.32 0.86
N SER A 86 -8.91 15.00 0.13
CA SER A 86 -8.65 16.44 0.35
C SER A 86 -9.85 17.34 0.07
N LYS A 87 -10.72 17.00 -0.89
CA LYS A 87 -11.92 17.78 -1.20
C LYS A 87 -12.97 17.65 -0.10
N ASP A 88 -13.19 16.43 0.38
CA ASP A 88 -14.21 16.16 1.40
C ASP A 88 -13.83 16.77 2.75
N ILE A 89 -12.56 16.63 3.15
CA ILE A 89 -12.04 17.27 4.36
C ILE A 89 -12.19 18.78 4.27
N ALA A 90 -11.78 19.40 3.16
CA ALA A 90 -11.86 20.85 3.00
C ALA A 90 -13.32 21.33 3.02
N LYS A 91 -14.24 20.62 2.38
CA LYS A 91 -15.68 20.93 2.40
C LYS A 91 -16.24 20.87 3.81
N ALA A 92 -15.98 19.79 4.55
CA ALA A 92 -16.45 19.64 5.92
C ALA A 92 -15.88 20.70 6.87
N MET A 93 -14.60 21.10 6.68
CA MET A 93 -13.98 22.16 7.45
C MET A 93 -14.60 23.52 7.12
N GLN A 94 -14.84 23.84 5.83
CA GLN A 94 -15.44 25.11 5.43
C GLN A 94 -16.86 25.24 5.96
N GLU A 95 -17.69 24.19 5.81
CA GLU A 95 -19.05 24.18 6.37
C GLU A 95 -19.05 24.46 7.88
N ALA A 96 -18.13 23.85 8.63
CA ALA A 96 -18.01 24.10 10.07
C ALA A 96 -17.54 25.52 10.39
N ILE A 97 -16.61 26.07 9.62
CA ILE A 97 -16.13 27.47 9.76
C ILE A 97 -17.27 28.46 9.53
N ASP A 98 -18.03 28.27 8.45
CA ASP A 98 -19.15 29.15 8.07
C ASP A 98 -20.26 29.12 9.16
N GLU A 99 -20.58 27.91 9.65
CA GLU A 99 -21.61 27.73 10.69
C GLU A 99 -21.17 28.27 12.07
N ILE A 100 -19.89 28.21 12.39
CA ILE A 100 -19.34 28.81 13.63
C ILE A 100 -19.26 30.35 13.50
N GLY A 101 -19.34 30.88 12.28
CA GLY A 101 -19.32 32.33 11.98
C GLY A 101 -17.90 32.90 11.94
N LEU A 102 -16.91 32.16 11.46
CA LEU A 102 -15.53 32.62 11.26
C LEU A 102 -15.30 33.00 9.81
N ASP A 103 -14.58 34.11 9.59
CA ASP A 103 -14.17 34.57 8.25
C ASP A 103 -12.81 33.92 7.84
N TRP A 104 -12.78 32.62 7.78
CA TRP A 104 -11.62 31.80 7.37
C TRP A 104 -11.93 31.01 6.10
N ALA A 105 -10.94 30.93 5.22
CA ALA A 105 -11.03 30.14 3.99
C ALA A 105 -10.25 28.82 4.09
N VAL A 106 -10.84 27.76 3.56
CA VAL A 106 -10.18 26.46 3.40
C VAL A 106 -9.85 26.25 1.93
N GLY A 107 -8.56 26.09 1.61
CA GLY A 107 -8.09 25.82 0.26
C GLY A 107 -7.63 24.37 0.08
N VAL A 108 -7.79 23.84 -1.14
CA VAL A 108 -7.25 22.52 -1.53
C VAL A 108 -6.10 22.70 -2.50
N ARG A 109 -4.97 22.01 -2.24
CA ARG A 109 -3.81 21.98 -3.13
C ARG A 109 -3.29 20.58 -3.35
N ASN A 110 -3.61 20.01 -4.50
CA ASN A 110 -3.15 18.69 -4.92
C ASN A 110 -2.89 18.67 -6.44
N GLY A 111 -2.60 17.51 -7.02
CA GLY A 111 -2.35 17.34 -8.45
C GLY A 111 -3.48 17.80 -9.36
N ASP A 112 -4.72 17.75 -8.88
CA ASP A 112 -5.94 18.06 -9.65
C ASP A 112 -6.40 19.53 -9.48
N THR A 113 -5.75 20.30 -8.60
CA THR A 113 -6.10 21.72 -8.38
C THR A 113 -5.78 22.54 -9.63
N ASP A 114 -6.74 23.35 -10.08
CA ASP A 114 -6.59 24.20 -11.25
C ASP A 114 -5.37 25.14 -11.14
N PRO A 115 -4.58 25.33 -12.21
CA PRO A 115 -3.43 26.23 -12.20
C PRO A 115 -3.73 27.66 -11.77
N LYS A 116 -4.92 28.20 -12.13
CA LYS A 116 -5.35 29.56 -11.73
C LYS A 116 -5.58 29.63 -10.21
N VAL A 117 -6.23 28.60 -9.63
CA VAL A 117 -6.42 28.49 -8.19
C VAL A 117 -5.09 28.40 -7.46
N ARG A 118 -4.14 27.59 -7.97
CA ARG A 118 -2.78 27.51 -7.40
C ARG A 118 -2.05 28.85 -7.41
N GLN A 119 -2.21 29.66 -8.48
CA GLN A 119 -1.63 30.99 -8.57
C GLN A 119 -2.29 31.96 -7.59
N GLN A 120 -3.61 31.90 -7.43
CA GLN A 120 -4.37 32.72 -6.49
C GLN A 120 -3.94 32.38 -5.04
N GLN A 121 -3.79 31.11 -4.70
CA GLN A 121 -3.31 30.69 -3.38
C GLN A 121 -1.91 31.22 -3.06
N VAL A 122 -1.01 31.34 -4.04
CA VAL A 122 0.32 31.94 -3.85
C VAL A 122 0.24 33.43 -3.55
N LYS A 123 -0.78 34.13 -4.06
CA LYS A 123 -1.02 35.56 -3.79
C LYS A 123 -1.74 35.76 -2.46
N ASN A 124 -2.81 35.04 -2.26
CA ASN A 124 -3.67 35.06 -1.06
C ASN A 124 -3.79 33.65 -0.52
N MET A 125 -2.94 33.32 0.47
CA MET A 125 -2.93 32.01 1.11
C MET A 125 -4.14 31.89 2.03
N PRO A 126 -4.96 30.79 1.92
CA PRO A 126 -6.09 30.56 2.82
C PRO A 126 -5.59 30.31 4.26
N GLU A 127 -6.48 30.48 5.23
CA GLU A 127 -6.20 30.19 6.64
C GLU A 127 -5.89 28.72 6.89
N ILE A 128 -6.56 27.83 6.16
CA ILE A 128 -6.34 26.37 6.21
C ILE A 128 -6.06 25.87 4.80
N LEU A 129 -4.99 25.09 4.64
CA LEU A 129 -4.62 24.49 3.38
C LEU A 129 -4.59 22.97 3.51
N VAL A 130 -5.51 22.30 2.82
CA VAL A 130 -5.49 20.84 2.68
C VAL A 130 -4.64 20.47 1.47
N ALA A 131 -3.56 19.73 1.68
CA ALA A 131 -2.56 19.48 0.66
C ALA A 131 -2.04 18.02 0.66
N THR A 132 -1.46 17.60 -0.46
CA THR A 132 -0.69 16.35 -0.53
C THR A 132 0.79 16.61 -0.21
N PRO A 133 1.58 15.59 0.17
CA PRO A 133 3.02 15.74 0.43
C PRO A 133 3.78 16.43 -0.69
N GLU A 134 3.49 16.08 -1.93
CA GLU A 134 4.10 16.66 -3.13
C GLU A 134 3.76 18.15 -3.27
N SER A 135 2.55 18.55 -2.92
CA SER A 135 2.11 19.94 -2.98
C SER A 135 2.79 20.81 -1.93
N LEU A 136 3.08 20.27 -0.76
CA LEU A 136 3.90 20.94 0.26
C LEU A 136 5.31 21.20 -0.29
N GLN A 137 5.94 20.22 -0.92
CA GLN A 137 7.26 20.35 -1.53
C GLN A 137 7.27 21.41 -2.65
N LEU A 138 6.24 21.43 -3.49
CA LEU A 138 6.09 22.46 -4.53
C LEU A 138 5.93 23.87 -3.96
N LEU A 139 5.33 24.03 -2.78
CA LEU A 139 5.27 25.32 -2.08
C LEU A 139 6.63 25.71 -1.52
N LEU A 140 7.38 24.79 -0.92
CA LEU A 140 8.75 25.01 -0.44
C LEU A 140 9.73 25.38 -1.58
N GLY A 141 9.48 24.90 -2.81
CA GLY A 141 10.24 25.26 -3.99
C GLY A 141 9.85 26.60 -4.63
N GLN A 142 9.00 27.43 -4.03
CA GLN A 142 8.71 28.79 -4.48
C GLN A 142 9.76 29.78 -3.93
N LYS A 143 10.00 30.86 -4.68
CA LYS A 143 10.80 31.97 -4.16
C LYS A 143 10.06 32.70 -3.07
N ASN A 144 10.76 33.14 -2.04
CA ASN A 144 10.22 33.80 -0.84
C ASN A 144 9.12 32.96 -0.17
N HIS A 145 9.28 31.64 -0.17
CA HIS A 145 8.26 30.72 0.35
C HIS A 145 8.06 30.86 1.86
N GLN A 146 9.04 31.36 2.60
CA GLN A 146 8.93 31.62 4.04
C GLN A 146 7.71 32.45 4.40
N ARG A 147 7.35 33.43 3.55
CA ARG A 147 6.17 34.32 3.77
C ARG A 147 4.85 33.56 3.91
N PHE A 148 4.73 32.38 3.29
CA PHE A 148 3.52 31.57 3.35
C PHE A 148 3.35 30.92 4.72
N PHE A 149 4.46 30.63 5.41
CA PHE A 149 4.48 29.77 6.59
C PHE A 149 4.76 30.49 7.90
N ILE A 150 5.20 31.73 7.88
CA ILE A 150 5.64 32.48 9.08
C ILE A 150 4.56 32.59 10.17
N ASN A 151 3.28 32.53 9.82
CA ASN A 151 2.14 32.59 10.74
C ASN A 151 1.49 31.22 10.98
N LEU A 152 2.09 30.15 10.48
CA LEU A 152 1.59 28.80 10.64
C LEU A 152 1.60 28.39 12.13
N GLN A 153 0.49 27.84 12.61
CA GLN A 153 0.35 27.38 14.00
C GLN A 153 0.51 25.87 14.11
N THR A 154 0.01 25.14 13.11
CA THR A 154 0.02 23.67 13.15
C THR A 154 0.09 23.05 11.77
N ILE A 155 0.72 21.89 11.73
CA ILE A 155 0.61 20.95 10.62
C ILE A 155 -0.03 19.66 11.14
N VAL A 156 -1.00 19.15 10.39
CA VAL A 156 -1.70 17.89 10.67
C VAL A 156 -1.41 16.92 9.54
N VAL A 157 -1.04 15.70 9.90
CA VAL A 157 -0.82 14.62 8.93
C VAL A 157 -1.90 13.57 9.14
N ASP A 158 -2.83 13.53 8.21
CA ASP A 158 -3.96 12.61 8.24
C ASP A 158 -3.60 11.27 7.64
N GLU A 159 -4.21 10.20 8.18
CA GLU A 159 -3.95 8.80 7.81
C GLU A 159 -2.43 8.50 7.74
N TRP A 160 -1.70 8.92 8.81
CA TRP A 160 -0.24 8.81 8.87
C TRP A 160 0.27 7.39 8.58
N HIS A 161 -0.48 6.36 8.98
CA HIS A 161 -0.16 4.97 8.71
C HIS A 161 -0.05 4.62 7.21
N GLU A 162 -0.62 5.42 6.31
CA GLU A 162 -0.49 5.23 4.86
C GLU A 162 0.78 5.92 4.30
N LEU A 163 1.30 6.90 5.00
CA LEU A 163 2.50 7.63 4.63
C LEU A 163 3.74 7.04 5.30
N LEU A 164 3.64 6.61 6.54
CA LEU A 164 4.70 5.92 7.27
C LEU A 164 5.18 4.68 6.48
N GLY A 165 6.48 4.48 6.41
CA GLY A 165 7.09 3.40 5.62
C GLY A 165 7.07 3.66 4.11
N SER A 166 6.73 4.87 3.67
CA SER A 166 6.77 5.28 2.27
C SER A 166 7.65 6.50 2.03
N LYS A 167 8.20 6.62 0.83
CA LYS A 167 8.96 7.82 0.40
C LYS A 167 8.13 9.12 0.49
N ARG A 168 6.80 9.01 0.43
CA ARG A 168 5.90 10.15 0.61
C ARG A 168 5.87 10.63 2.07
N GLY A 169 5.99 9.71 3.02
CA GLY A 169 6.17 10.06 4.44
C GLY A 169 7.46 10.82 4.66
N VAL A 170 8.55 10.37 4.04
CA VAL A 170 9.84 11.06 4.11
C VAL A 170 9.76 12.50 3.55
N LEU A 171 9.00 12.73 2.47
CA LEU A 171 8.73 14.09 1.99
C LEU A 171 8.03 14.96 3.05
N VAL A 172 7.12 14.38 3.85
CA VAL A 172 6.44 15.10 4.94
C VAL A 172 7.41 15.41 6.07
N GLU A 173 8.22 14.44 6.50
CA GLU A 173 9.25 14.63 7.53
C GLU A 173 10.21 15.77 7.16
N LEU A 174 10.77 15.75 5.94
CA LEU A 174 11.65 16.79 5.41
C LEU A 174 10.92 18.15 5.30
N GLY A 175 9.67 18.15 4.87
CA GLY A 175 8.84 19.34 4.82
C GLY A 175 8.63 19.97 6.20
N ILE A 176 8.32 19.17 7.21
CA ILE A 176 8.16 19.60 8.60
C ILE A 176 9.49 20.16 9.15
N SER A 177 10.61 19.51 8.86
CA SER A 177 11.94 20.01 9.23
C SER A 177 12.18 21.43 8.70
N GLN A 178 11.81 21.70 7.43
CA GLN A 178 11.93 23.03 6.85
C GLN A 178 10.93 24.04 7.45
N LEU A 179 9.69 23.66 7.72
CA LEU A 179 8.70 24.52 8.35
C LEU A 179 9.12 24.94 9.75
N ARG A 180 9.74 24.05 10.53
CA ARG A 180 10.27 24.35 11.87
C ARG A 180 11.40 25.37 11.86
N LYS A 181 12.14 25.50 10.78
CA LYS A 181 13.11 26.60 10.60
C LYS A 181 12.43 27.98 10.70
N TYR A 182 11.21 28.10 10.15
CA TYR A 182 10.46 29.36 10.14
C TYR A 182 9.58 29.51 11.38
N VAL A 183 9.07 28.39 11.89
CA VAL A 183 8.15 28.34 13.03
C VAL A 183 8.66 27.33 14.05
N PRO A 184 9.62 27.71 14.94
CA PRO A 184 10.21 26.75 15.89
C PRO A 184 9.21 26.12 16.87
N LYS A 185 8.07 26.82 17.13
CA LYS A 185 6.98 26.33 18.02
C LYS A 185 5.83 25.68 17.26
N LEU A 186 6.06 25.23 16.01
CA LEU A 186 5.05 24.55 15.19
C LEU A 186 4.49 23.35 15.93
N LYS A 187 3.16 23.30 16.10
CA LYS A 187 2.47 22.12 16.62
C LYS A 187 2.33 21.09 15.50
N ILE A 188 2.73 19.84 15.75
CA ILE A 188 2.66 18.74 14.77
C ILE A 188 1.66 17.73 15.30
N TRP A 189 0.64 17.43 14.54
CA TRP A 189 -0.37 16.44 14.90
C TRP A 189 -0.50 15.39 13.80
N GLU A 190 -0.62 14.15 14.22
CA GLU A 190 -0.91 13.04 13.34
C GLU A 190 -2.24 12.37 13.70
N ILE A 191 -2.91 11.89 12.69
CA ILE A 191 -4.17 11.16 12.82
C ILE A 191 -3.97 9.79 12.19
N THR A 192 -4.31 8.75 12.96
CA THR A 192 -4.19 7.37 12.49
C THR A 192 -5.33 6.52 13.01
N ALA A 193 -5.69 5.48 12.27
CA ALA A 193 -6.72 4.54 12.70
C ALA A 193 -6.12 3.24 13.25
N THR A 194 -5.23 2.61 12.48
CA THR A 194 -4.83 1.21 12.70
C THR A 194 -3.37 0.98 12.36
N ILE A 195 -2.50 0.96 13.38
CA ILE A 195 -1.08 0.67 13.25
C ILE A 195 -0.57 -0.03 14.51
N GLY A 196 0.32 -1.01 14.36
CA GLY A 196 0.84 -1.80 15.47
C GLY A 196 1.89 -1.09 16.33
N ASN A 197 2.71 -0.22 15.72
CA ASN A 197 3.84 0.45 16.34
C ASN A 197 3.61 1.96 16.54
N LEU A 198 2.55 2.32 17.30
CA LEU A 198 2.12 3.71 17.49
C LEU A 198 3.19 4.64 18.06
N ASP A 199 4.00 4.17 19.01
CA ASP A 199 5.00 5.03 19.67
C ASP A 199 6.14 5.37 18.70
N GLU A 200 6.61 4.41 17.91
CA GLU A 200 7.59 4.63 16.86
C GLU A 200 7.03 5.54 15.76
N ALA A 201 5.78 5.30 15.31
CA ALA A 201 5.12 6.15 14.32
C ALA A 201 5.06 7.62 14.77
N MET A 202 4.80 7.86 16.05
CA MET A 202 4.80 9.21 16.62
C MET A 202 6.22 9.80 16.68
N GLU A 203 7.25 9.00 16.91
CA GLU A 203 8.64 9.46 16.94
C GLU A 203 9.16 9.84 15.57
N VAL A 204 8.74 9.13 14.54
CA VAL A 204 9.09 9.43 13.15
C VAL A 204 8.62 10.82 12.74
N LEU A 205 7.36 11.17 13.05
CA LEU A 205 6.80 12.46 12.62
C LEU A 205 7.10 13.60 13.58
N ILE A 206 7.16 13.32 14.89
CA ILE A 206 7.34 14.33 15.95
C ILE A 206 8.69 14.15 16.63
N PRO A 207 9.77 14.75 16.08
CA PRO A 207 11.12 14.53 16.57
C PRO A 207 11.35 15.14 17.97
N TYR A 208 12.30 14.60 18.70
CA TYR A 208 12.79 15.19 19.96
C TYR A 208 13.41 16.58 19.69
N PRO A 209 13.28 17.60 20.56
CA PRO A 209 12.66 17.57 21.91
C PRO A 209 11.24 18.14 21.99
N ILE A 210 10.38 17.87 21.01
CA ILE A 210 9.01 18.40 21.00
C ILE A 210 8.17 17.75 22.10
N LYS A 211 7.42 18.58 22.84
CA LYS A 211 6.45 18.11 23.84
C LYS A 211 5.29 17.40 23.14
N LYS A 212 5.18 16.09 23.32
CA LYS A 212 4.23 15.25 22.59
C LYS A 212 3.28 14.46 23.48
N THR A 213 2.13 14.09 22.95
CA THR A 213 1.08 13.31 23.64
C THR A 213 0.39 12.35 22.69
N LYS A 214 -0.03 11.18 23.20
CA LYS A 214 -0.87 10.22 22.48
C LYS A 214 -2.27 10.27 23.06
N VAL A 215 -3.26 10.51 22.23
CA VAL A 215 -4.69 10.54 22.59
C VAL A 215 -5.39 9.41 21.86
N THR A 216 -5.88 8.44 22.62
CA THR A 216 -6.54 7.25 22.05
C THR A 216 -8.01 7.22 22.44
N ALA A 217 -8.88 7.03 21.44
CA ALA A 217 -10.29 6.76 21.69
C ALA A 217 -10.42 5.42 22.42
N LYS A 218 -11.22 5.41 23.49
CA LYS A 218 -11.49 4.17 24.25
C LYS A 218 -12.69 3.39 23.68
N GLU A 219 -13.44 4.03 22.83
CA GLU A 219 -14.59 3.46 22.18
C GLU A 219 -14.16 2.48 21.10
N HIS A 220 -14.74 1.30 21.08
CA HIS A 220 -14.51 0.27 20.07
C HIS A 220 -15.76 0.08 19.22
N LYS A 221 -15.58 0.11 17.91
CA LYS A 221 -16.67 -0.20 16.98
C LYS A 221 -16.86 -1.73 16.92
N LYS A 222 -18.09 -2.18 17.11
CA LYS A 222 -18.38 -3.61 16.95
C LYS A 222 -18.30 -3.99 15.48
N ILE A 223 -17.53 -5.04 15.18
CA ILE A 223 -17.38 -5.59 13.83
C ILE A 223 -17.93 -7.01 13.83
N GLU A 224 -18.86 -7.29 12.95
CA GLU A 224 -19.41 -8.61 12.71
C GLU A 224 -18.78 -9.21 11.45
N ILE A 225 -18.00 -10.27 11.65
CA ILE A 225 -17.24 -10.95 10.58
C ILE A 225 -18.00 -12.22 10.19
N LEU A 226 -18.55 -12.24 9.00
CA LEU A 226 -19.46 -13.24 8.49
C LEU A 226 -18.82 -14.03 7.33
N PRO A 227 -18.30 -15.24 7.56
CA PRO A 227 -17.81 -16.07 6.47
C PRO A 227 -18.95 -16.58 5.59
N VAL A 228 -18.75 -16.54 4.28
CA VAL A 228 -19.67 -17.15 3.32
C VAL A 228 -19.16 -18.55 3.01
N PHE A 229 -19.91 -19.56 3.44
CA PHE A 229 -19.52 -20.95 3.23
C PHE A 229 -20.01 -21.45 1.87
N PRO A 230 -19.20 -22.22 1.12
CA PRO A 230 -19.69 -23.03 0.01
C PRO A 230 -20.62 -24.13 0.49
N ASP A 231 -21.36 -24.75 -0.44
CA ASP A 231 -22.27 -25.86 -0.09
C ASP A 231 -21.51 -27.14 0.27
N GLU A 232 -20.36 -27.34 -0.39
CA GLU A 232 -19.52 -28.49 -0.17
C GLU A 232 -18.05 -28.09 0.03
N VAL A 233 -17.31 -28.85 0.84
CA VAL A 233 -15.87 -28.67 1.02
C VAL A 233 -15.11 -29.29 -0.13
N GLU A 234 -14.30 -28.48 -0.82
CA GLU A 234 -13.35 -28.99 -1.82
C GLU A 234 -12.13 -29.58 -1.13
N ILE A 235 -11.91 -30.89 -1.25
CA ILE A 235 -10.78 -31.59 -0.64
C ILE A 235 -9.44 -31.20 -1.25
N LEU A 236 -9.42 -30.84 -2.54
CA LEU A 236 -8.27 -30.25 -3.23
C LEU A 236 -8.61 -28.82 -3.64
N PRO A 237 -8.39 -27.86 -2.76
CA PRO A 237 -8.76 -26.47 -3.01
C PRO A 237 -7.83 -25.80 -4.02
N TRP A 238 -8.39 -24.93 -4.86
CA TRP A 238 -7.60 -24.09 -5.74
C TRP A 238 -8.22 -22.70 -5.95
N ALA A 239 -7.37 -21.70 -6.12
CA ALA A 239 -7.82 -20.32 -6.17
C ALA A 239 -8.62 -20.01 -7.45
N GLY A 240 -9.69 -19.21 -7.31
CA GLY A 240 -10.48 -18.69 -8.42
C GLY A 240 -11.77 -19.45 -8.74
N HIS A 241 -11.86 -20.73 -8.43
CA HIS A 241 -13.03 -21.54 -8.75
C HIS A 241 -14.17 -21.34 -7.73
N LEU A 242 -13.82 -21.36 -6.44
CA LEU A 242 -14.82 -21.29 -5.37
C LEU A 242 -15.52 -19.94 -5.34
N GLY A 243 -14.76 -18.85 -5.48
CA GLY A 243 -15.32 -17.51 -5.44
C GLY A 243 -16.39 -17.26 -6.52
N GLN A 244 -16.21 -17.82 -7.71
CA GLN A 244 -17.22 -17.74 -8.77
C GLN A 244 -18.51 -18.50 -8.42
N LYS A 245 -18.38 -19.70 -7.83
CA LYS A 245 -19.53 -20.49 -7.37
C LYS A 245 -20.29 -19.82 -6.22
N LEU A 246 -19.63 -18.95 -5.47
CA LEU A 246 -20.29 -18.23 -4.36
C LEU A 246 -21.02 -16.96 -4.79
N ALA A 247 -21.00 -16.58 -6.05
CA ALA A 247 -21.71 -15.40 -6.55
C ALA A 247 -23.22 -15.46 -6.28
N ASP A 248 -23.82 -16.64 -6.41
CA ASP A 248 -25.24 -16.87 -6.09
C ASP A 248 -25.57 -16.58 -4.61
N LYS A 249 -24.60 -16.74 -3.69
CA LYS A 249 -24.74 -16.41 -2.26
C LYS A 249 -24.46 -14.93 -1.97
N VAL A 250 -23.67 -14.28 -2.83
CA VAL A 250 -23.34 -12.84 -2.72
C VAL A 250 -24.52 -11.97 -3.16
N VAL A 251 -25.23 -12.35 -4.21
CA VAL A 251 -26.39 -11.60 -4.72
C VAL A 251 -27.46 -11.33 -3.65
N PRO A 252 -27.93 -12.31 -2.86
CA PRO A 252 -28.89 -12.06 -1.79
C PRO A 252 -28.37 -11.09 -0.71
N ILE A 253 -27.07 -11.14 -0.38
CA ILE A 253 -26.45 -10.23 0.58
C ILE A 253 -26.55 -8.78 0.06
N ILE A 254 -26.21 -8.56 -1.22
CA ILE A 254 -26.30 -7.24 -1.85
C ILE A 254 -27.78 -6.77 -1.88
N LEU A 255 -28.72 -7.64 -2.24
CA LEU A 255 -30.14 -7.29 -2.32
C LEU A 255 -30.73 -6.90 -0.96
N GLN A 256 -30.30 -7.53 0.12
CA GLN A 256 -30.76 -7.24 1.48
C GLN A 256 -30.13 -5.97 2.07
N SER A 257 -28.98 -5.52 1.58
CA SER A 257 -28.30 -4.32 2.06
C SER A 257 -28.92 -3.05 1.47
N LYS A 258 -28.70 -1.89 2.10
CA LYS A 258 -29.01 -0.57 1.51
C LYS A 258 -28.04 -0.28 0.36
N SER A 259 -26.75 -0.33 0.66
CA SER A 259 -25.68 -0.22 -0.32
C SER A 259 -24.46 -1.03 0.13
N THR A 260 -23.75 -1.63 -0.81
CA THR A 260 -22.66 -2.57 -0.53
C THR A 260 -21.35 -2.13 -1.22
N ILE A 261 -20.23 -2.23 -0.52
CA ILE A 261 -18.90 -2.22 -1.16
C ILE A 261 -18.36 -3.64 -1.23
N VAL A 262 -18.05 -4.10 -2.45
CA VAL A 262 -17.43 -5.41 -2.70
C VAL A 262 -15.94 -5.20 -2.96
N PHE A 263 -15.11 -5.48 -1.97
CA PHE A 263 -13.66 -5.34 -2.09
C PHE A 263 -13.01 -6.56 -2.72
N THR A 264 -12.13 -6.31 -3.67
CA THR A 264 -11.23 -7.29 -4.28
C THR A 264 -9.77 -6.85 -4.09
N ASN A 265 -8.82 -7.76 -4.33
CA ASN A 265 -7.40 -7.45 -4.14
C ASN A 265 -6.74 -6.91 -5.41
N THR A 266 -7.31 -7.15 -6.59
CA THR A 266 -6.75 -6.70 -7.87
C THR A 266 -7.82 -6.09 -8.76
N ARG A 267 -7.40 -5.19 -9.65
CA ARG A 267 -8.28 -4.59 -10.67
C ARG A 267 -8.93 -5.67 -11.56
N SER A 268 -8.15 -6.70 -11.91
CA SER A 268 -8.63 -7.83 -12.69
C SER A 268 -9.78 -8.58 -11.98
N GLN A 269 -9.63 -8.81 -10.67
CA GLN A 269 -10.71 -9.42 -9.88
C GLN A 269 -11.95 -8.51 -9.80
N SER A 270 -11.76 -7.18 -9.70
CA SER A 270 -12.90 -6.24 -9.71
C SER A 270 -13.68 -6.33 -11.02
N GLU A 271 -12.99 -6.31 -12.16
CA GLU A 271 -13.61 -6.43 -13.48
C GLU A 271 -14.36 -7.77 -13.62
N MET A 272 -13.73 -8.87 -13.20
CA MET A 272 -14.31 -10.20 -13.25
C MET A 272 -15.56 -10.32 -12.36
N TRP A 273 -15.49 -9.86 -11.12
CA TRP A 273 -16.62 -9.91 -10.19
C TRP A 273 -17.78 -9.01 -10.62
N TYR A 274 -17.49 -7.85 -11.16
CA TYR A 274 -18.51 -6.97 -11.72
C TYR A 274 -19.29 -7.67 -12.85
N GLN A 275 -18.58 -8.31 -13.79
CA GLN A 275 -19.20 -9.08 -14.87
C GLN A 275 -19.98 -10.29 -14.35
N LEU A 276 -19.41 -11.01 -13.38
CA LEU A 276 -20.02 -12.17 -12.77
C LEU A 276 -21.35 -11.83 -12.10
N LEU A 277 -21.39 -10.75 -11.32
CA LEU A 277 -22.61 -10.29 -10.65
C LEU A 277 -23.70 -9.92 -11.67
N LEU A 278 -23.35 -9.26 -12.77
CA LEU A 278 -24.30 -8.96 -13.85
C LEU A 278 -24.80 -10.21 -14.58
N ASN A 279 -23.95 -11.23 -14.74
CA ASN A 279 -24.35 -12.48 -15.38
C ASN A 279 -25.29 -13.30 -14.49
N VAL A 280 -25.03 -13.34 -13.19
CA VAL A 280 -25.87 -14.09 -12.21
C VAL A 280 -27.20 -13.36 -11.96
N TYR A 281 -27.17 -12.03 -11.91
CA TYR A 281 -28.35 -11.23 -11.67
C TYR A 281 -28.40 -10.02 -12.61
N PRO A 282 -28.98 -10.16 -13.82
CA PRO A 282 -28.99 -9.11 -14.85
C PRO A 282 -29.67 -7.81 -14.43
N ASP A 283 -30.60 -7.84 -13.47
CA ASP A 283 -31.26 -6.65 -12.94
C ASP A 283 -30.31 -5.70 -12.19
N PHE A 284 -29.08 -6.13 -11.89
CA PHE A 284 -28.04 -5.24 -11.40
C PHE A 284 -27.54 -4.23 -12.46
N ALA A 285 -27.91 -4.38 -13.72
CA ALA A 285 -27.54 -3.42 -14.76
C ALA A 285 -28.02 -2.01 -14.41
N GLY A 286 -27.08 -1.06 -14.33
CA GLY A 286 -27.34 0.32 -13.91
C GLY A 286 -27.42 0.54 -12.38
N GLN A 287 -27.46 -0.53 -11.56
CA GLN A 287 -27.49 -0.45 -10.11
C GLN A 287 -26.14 -0.73 -9.44
N ILE A 288 -25.21 -1.35 -10.15
CA ILE A 288 -23.86 -1.61 -9.67
C ILE A 288 -22.81 -0.93 -10.55
N ALA A 289 -21.67 -0.60 -9.94
CA ALA A 289 -20.55 0.03 -10.63
C ALA A 289 -19.21 -0.63 -10.24
N ILE A 290 -18.16 -0.30 -10.98
CA ILE A 290 -16.78 -0.73 -10.69
C ILE A 290 -15.91 0.47 -10.39
N HIS A 291 -15.05 0.39 -9.36
CA HIS A 291 -14.20 1.49 -8.94
C HIS A 291 -12.75 1.04 -8.71
N HIS A 292 -11.84 1.52 -9.54
CA HIS A 292 -10.40 1.33 -9.38
C HIS A 292 -9.61 2.41 -10.13
N SER A 293 -8.32 2.53 -9.85
CA SER A 293 -7.45 3.62 -10.36
C SER A 293 -7.29 3.66 -11.90
N SER A 294 -7.68 2.60 -12.63
CA SER A 294 -7.55 2.55 -14.09
C SER A 294 -8.75 3.10 -14.85
N ILE A 295 -9.89 3.30 -14.18
CA ILE A 295 -11.07 3.93 -14.81
C ILE A 295 -10.94 5.45 -14.84
N ASP A 296 -11.70 6.08 -15.70
CA ASP A 296 -11.71 7.53 -15.85
C ASP A 296 -11.99 8.26 -14.53
N ALA A 297 -11.37 9.42 -14.35
CA ALA A 297 -11.49 10.20 -13.11
C ALA A 297 -12.91 10.78 -12.92
N GLU A 298 -13.55 11.24 -14.00
CA GLU A 298 -14.93 11.76 -13.94
C GLU A 298 -15.91 10.65 -13.57
N LEU A 299 -15.72 9.45 -14.14
CA LEU A 299 -16.54 8.30 -13.82
C LEU A 299 -16.35 7.86 -12.35
N ARG A 300 -15.14 7.94 -11.81
CA ARG A 300 -14.91 7.65 -10.38
C ARG A 300 -15.66 8.60 -9.48
N ILE A 301 -15.59 9.91 -9.74
CA ILE A 301 -16.32 10.93 -9.00
C ILE A 301 -17.83 10.66 -9.08
N TRP A 302 -18.34 10.37 -10.27
CA TRP A 302 -19.76 10.02 -10.45
C TRP A 302 -20.18 8.81 -9.62
N ILE A 303 -19.32 7.75 -9.55
CA ILE A 303 -19.58 6.56 -8.75
C ILE A 303 -19.59 6.90 -7.25
N GLU A 304 -18.63 7.66 -6.78
CA GLU A 304 -18.52 8.10 -5.38
C GLU A 304 -19.76 8.90 -4.95
N GLU A 305 -20.22 9.84 -5.79
CA GLU A 305 -21.44 10.64 -5.56
C GLU A 305 -22.70 9.78 -5.54
N ASN A 306 -22.84 8.83 -6.47
CA ASN A 306 -24.01 7.97 -6.54
C ASN A 306 -24.00 6.87 -5.48
N LEU A 307 -22.84 6.44 -5.00
CA LEU A 307 -22.73 5.60 -3.80
C LEU A 307 -23.15 6.37 -2.55
N SER A 308 -22.65 7.61 -2.38
CA SER A 308 -22.96 8.49 -1.24
C SER A 308 -24.44 8.89 -1.17
N SER A 309 -25.11 8.99 -2.31
CA SER A 309 -26.56 9.28 -2.38
C SER A 309 -27.44 8.03 -2.30
N GLY A 310 -26.86 6.83 -2.23
CA GLY A 310 -27.60 5.56 -2.15
C GLY A 310 -28.29 5.13 -3.46
N LYS A 311 -27.92 5.73 -4.60
CA LYS A 311 -28.44 5.34 -5.91
C LYS A 311 -27.81 4.06 -6.44
N LEU A 312 -26.56 3.77 -6.03
CA LEU A 312 -25.90 2.51 -6.36
C LEU A 312 -26.16 1.47 -5.27
N LYS A 313 -26.58 0.29 -5.69
CA LYS A 313 -26.82 -0.86 -4.82
C LYS A 313 -25.52 -1.51 -4.38
N ALA A 314 -24.54 -1.57 -5.30
CA ALA A 314 -23.20 -2.03 -4.96
C ALA A 314 -22.09 -1.39 -5.82
N VAL A 315 -20.89 -1.31 -5.25
CA VAL A 315 -19.68 -0.93 -5.98
C VAL A 315 -18.62 -2.00 -5.77
N VAL A 316 -18.13 -2.58 -6.87
CA VAL A 316 -16.99 -3.52 -6.85
C VAL A 316 -15.70 -2.72 -6.92
N SER A 317 -14.86 -2.80 -5.89
CA SER A 317 -13.71 -1.93 -5.73
C SER A 317 -12.43 -2.68 -5.38
N THR A 318 -11.30 -2.06 -5.67
CA THR A 318 -9.99 -2.40 -5.10
C THR A 318 -9.72 -1.56 -3.85
N SER A 319 -8.45 -1.38 -3.47
CA SER A 319 -8.05 -0.48 -2.39
C SER A 319 -8.38 1.00 -2.63
N SER A 320 -8.94 1.37 -3.76
CA SER A 320 -9.29 2.76 -4.07
C SER A 320 -10.41 3.34 -3.19
N LEU A 321 -11.18 2.49 -2.50
CA LEU A 321 -12.17 2.85 -1.49
C LEU A 321 -11.81 2.36 -0.07
N ASP A 322 -10.57 1.85 0.14
CA ASP A 322 -10.09 1.47 1.48
C ASP A 322 -10.03 2.69 2.41
N LEU A 323 -9.72 3.87 1.84
CA LEU A 323 -9.57 5.16 2.52
C LEU A 323 -10.52 6.21 1.93
N GLY A 324 -10.80 7.25 2.70
CA GLY A 324 -11.46 8.47 2.23
C GLY A 324 -12.92 8.57 2.66
N ILE A 325 -13.77 8.84 1.72
CA ILE A 325 -15.15 9.32 1.84
C ILE A 325 -16.01 8.47 2.80
N ASP A 326 -16.82 9.16 3.59
CA ASP A 326 -17.86 8.55 4.41
C ASP A 326 -19.12 8.31 3.56
N PHE A 327 -19.29 7.08 3.10
CA PHE A 327 -20.44 6.69 2.28
C PHE A 327 -21.64 6.31 3.17
N LYS A 328 -22.36 7.28 3.70
CA LYS A 328 -23.46 7.08 4.65
C LYS A 328 -24.47 5.96 4.34
N PRO A 329 -24.82 5.63 3.09
CA PRO A 329 -25.74 4.54 2.80
C PRO A 329 -25.14 3.14 2.90
N VAL A 330 -23.78 3.02 2.91
CA VAL A 330 -23.11 1.72 2.91
C VAL A 330 -23.24 1.06 4.28
N ASP A 331 -24.02 0.01 4.36
CA ASP A 331 -24.26 -0.76 5.57
C ASP A 331 -23.60 -2.14 5.56
N THR A 332 -23.09 -2.56 4.39
CA THR A 332 -22.52 -3.89 4.18
C THR A 332 -21.23 -3.81 3.38
N VAL A 333 -20.23 -4.54 3.83
CA VAL A 333 -18.98 -4.77 3.12
C VAL A 333 -18.84 -6.24 2.77
N ILE A 334 -18.38 -6.54 1.58
CA ILE A 334 -18.03 -7.89 1.13
C ILE A 334 -16.57 -7.91 0.76
N GLN A 335 -15.79 -8.77 1.41
CA GLN A 335 -14.39 -9.01 1.08
C GLN A 335 -14.26 -10.28 0.25
N ILE A 336 -13.82 -10.14 -0.99
CA ILE A 336 -13.51 -11.27 -1.88
C ILE A 336 -12.06 -11.68 -1.68
N GLY A 337 -11.87 -12.93 -1.28
CA GLY A 337 -10.55 -13.46 -0.96
C GLY A 337 -9.95 -12.87 0.33
N SER A 338 -8.71 -13.22 0.61
CA SER A 338 -7.99 -12.76 1.79
C SER A 338 -7.68 -11.26 1.76
N ALA A 339 -7.88 -10.54 2.87
CA ALA A 339 -7.46 -9.14 3.00
C ALA A 339 -5.93 -8.99 3.15
N LYS A 340 -5.19 -10.10 3.34
CA LYS A 340 -3.74 -10.19 3.50
C LYS A 340 -3.16 -9.53 4.76
N GLY A 341 -3.99 -8.83 5.55
CA GLY A 341 -3.58 -8.20 6.79
C GLY A 341 -4.76 -7.71 7.62
N VAL A 342 -4.54 -7.60 8.94
CA VAL A 342 -5.55 -7.21 9.93
C VAL A 342 -5.89 -5.73 9.78
N ALA A 343 -4.89 -4.86 9.64
CA ALA A 343 -5.08 -3.42 9.49
C ALA A 343 -5.99 -3.08 8.30
N ARG A 344 -5.70 -3.65 7.12
CA ARG A 344 -6.52 -3.45 5.93
C ARG A 344 -7.92 -4.01 6.09
N PHE A 345 -8.05 -5.17 6.71
CA PHE A 345 -9.35 -5.76 6.98
C PHE A 345 -10.22 -4.83 7.84
N LEU A 346 -9.64 -4.26 8.90
CA LEU A 346 -10.33 -3.30 9.78
C LEU A 346 -10.69 -1.99 9.05
N GLN A 347 -9.83 -1.49 8.17
CA GLN A 347 -10.11 -0.32 7.34
C GLN A 347 -11.32 -0.57 6.42
N ARG A 348 -11.36 -1.73 5.73
CA ARG A 348 -12.48 -2.14 4.88
C ARG A 348 -13.76 -2.35 5.67
N ALA A 349 -13.69 -3.06 6.79
CA ALA A 349 -14.83 -3.25 7.68
C ALA A 349 -15.39 -1.91 8.17
N GLY A 350 -14.52 -0.94 8.43
CA GLY A 350 -14.88 0.42 8.83
C GLY A 350 -15.65 1.22 7.78
N ARG A 351 -15.74 0.76 6.53
CA ARG A 351 -16.57 1.39 5.48
C ARG A 351 -18.06 1.12 5.63
N SER A 352 -18.47 0.15 6.46
CA SER A 352 -19.88 -0.09 6.83
C SER A 352 -20.18 0.45 8.24
N GLY A 353 -21.43 0.89 8.44
CA GLY A 353 -21.88 1.46 9.72
C GLY A 353 -21.25 2.85 9.96
N HIS A 354 -22.03 3.90 9.77
CA HIS A 354 -21.52 5.28 9.73
C HIS A 354 -21.61 5.99 11.08
N SER A 355 -22.31 5.37 12.05
CA SER A 355 -22.37 5.83 13.43
C SER A 355 -21.36 5.05 14.28
N PRO A 356 -20.71 5.69 15.26
CA PRO A 356 -19.87 5.01 16.23
C PRO A 356 -20.54 3.83 16.96
N PHE A 357 -21.88 3.87 17.05
CA PHE A 357 -22.69 2.88 17.75
C PHE A 357 -23.28 1.80 16.83
N GLU A 358 -23.11 1.93 15.51
CA GLU A 358 -23.55 0.93 14.55
C GLU A 358 -22.53 -0.21 14.43
N THR A 359 -23.05 -1.43 14.27
CA THR A 359 -22.21 -2.60 14.01
C THR A 359 -21.77 -2.60 12.54
N SER A 360 -20.47 -2.61 12.29
CA SER A 360 -19.91 -2.84 10.95
C SER A 360 -20.09 -4.30 10.56
N LYS A 361 -20.70 -4.55 9.39
CA LYS A 361 -20.88 -5.90 8.84
C LYS A 361 -19.91 -6.12 7.68
N ILE A 362 -19.11 -7.18 7.77
CA ILE A 362 -18.22 -7.60 6.69
C ILE A 362 -18.38 -9.09 6.41
N TYR A 363 -18.73 -9.39 5.16
CA TYR A 363 -18.82 -10.75 4.66
C TYR A 363 -17.49 -11.16 4.01
N CYS A 364 -16.97 -12.33 4.39
CA CYS A 364 -15.74 -12.88 3.81
C CYS A 364 -16.12 -13.99 2.83
N VAL A 365 -15.84 -13.76 1.54
CA VAL A 365 -16.10 -14.68 0.45
C VAL A 365 -14.79 -15.33 0.02
N PRO A 366 -14.53 -16.59 0.38
CA PRO A 366 -13.26 -17.25 0.05
C PRO A 366 -13.15 -17.54 -1.45
N THR A 367 -11.96 -17.42 -2.01
CA THR A 367 -11.64 -17.83 -3.38
C THR A 367 -11.19 -19.30 -3.44
N HIS A 368 -10.80 -19.86 -2.32
CA HIS A 368 -10.56 -21.28 -2.08
C HIS A 368 -10.73 -21.62 -0.60
N SER A 369 -10.92 -22.91 -0.28
CA SER A 369 -11.31 -23.35 1.06
C SER A 369 -10.32 -22.97 2.18
N LEU A 370 -9.01 -22.94 1.92
CA LEU A 370 -8.01 -22.57 2.95
C LEU A 370 -8.14 -21.11 3.44
N GLU A 371 -8.72 -20.21 2.64
CA GLU A 371 -8.96 -18.83 3.10
C GLU A 371 -9.96 -18.75 4.27
N LEU A 372 -10.75 -19.78 4.51
CA LEU A 372 -11.59 -19.87 5.73
C LEU A 372 -10.73 -20.00 7.00
N ILE A 373 -9.54 -20.63 6.92
CA ILE A 373 -8.61 -20.63 8.06
C ILE A 373 -8.06 -19.23 8.30
N GLU A 374 -7.82 -18.45 7.23
CA GLU A 374 -7.40 -17.04 7.36
C GLU A 374 -8.50 -16.19 8.02
N VAL A 375 -9.79 -16.45 7.75
CA VAL A 375 -10.89 -15.76 8.42
C VAL A 375 -10.90 -16.06 9.92
N ALA A 376 -10.67 -17.33 10.32
CA ALA A 376 -10.53 -17.70 11.73
C ALA A 376 -9.31 -17.02 12.38
N ALA A 377 -8.17 -16.97 11.67
CA ALA A 377 -6.97 -16.28 12.11
C ALA A 377 -7.20 -14.76 12.27
N LEU A 378 -7.87 -14.12 11.33
CA LEU A 378 -8.25 -12.70 11.40
C LEU A 378 -9.14 -12.41 12.62
N LYS A 379 -10.14 -13.23 12.87
CA LYS A 379 -11.01 -13.09 14.07
C LYS A 379 -10.21 -13.13 15.36
N GLU A 380 -9.26 -14.05 15.46
CA GLU A 380 -8.40 -14.18 16.64
C GLU A 380 -7.43 -12.98 16.78
N ALA A 381 -6.78 -12.56 15.70
CA ALA A 381 -5.90 -11.40 15.71
C ALA A 381 -6.65 -10.12 16.15
N ILE A 382 -7.85 -9.90 15.65
CA ILE A 382 -8.70 -8.77 16.03
C ILE A 382 -9.09 -8.85 17.52
N LYS A 383 -9.46 -10.04 18.00
CA LYS A 383 -9.80 -10.27 19.41
C LYS A 383 -8.63 -9.96 20.35
N GLN A 384 -7.41 -10.28 19.91
CA GLN A 384 -6.18 -10.02 20.67
C GLN A 384 -5.62 -8.60 20.43
N ASN A 385 -6.28 -7.78 19.60
CA ASN A 385 -5.82 -6.45 19.20
C ASN A 385 -4.40 -6.44 18.58
N VAL A 386 -4.05 -7.49 17.85
CA VAL A 386 -2.78 -7.59 17.15
C VAL A 386 -2.93 -7.01 15.76
N ILE A 387 -2.22 -5.91 15.49
CA ILE A 387 -2.22 -5.18 14.21
C ILE A 387 -0.79 -5.10 13.71
N GLU A 388 -0.61 -5.13 12.41
CA GLU A 388 0.72 -5.07 11.79
C GLU A 388 1.42 -3.73 12.06
N PRO A 389 2.73 -3.76 12.36
CA PRO A 389 3.54 -2.55 12.37
C PRO A 389 3.73 -2.01 10.93
N ARG A 390 4.16 -0.78 10.84
CA ARG A 390 4.65 -0.13 9.62
C ARG A 390 6.07 0.33 9.88
N ASP A 391 7.03 -0.32 9.24
CA ASP A 391 8.43 0.02 9.41
C ASP A 391 8.72 1.36 8.72
N PRO A 392 9.32 2.34 9.42
CA PRO A 392 9.71 3.60 8.83
C PRO A 392 10.80 3.42 7.77
N GLN A 393 10.87 4.35 6.83
CA GLN A 393 11.98 4.39 5.87
C GLN A 393 13.21 4.98 6.54
N VAL A 394 14.40 4.47 6.19
CA VAL A 394 15.69 4.99 6.64
C VAL A 394 16.58 5.28 5.43
N LEU A 395 17.36 6.36 5.51
CA LEU A 395 18.37 6.75 4.52
C LEU A 395 17.83 6.78 3.07
N CYS A 396 16.64 7.38 2.86
CA CYS A 396 16.06 7.61 1.54
C CYS A 396 16.76 8.74 0.80
N PHE A 397 17.97 8.50 0.31
CA PHE A 397 18.82 9.51 -0.30
C PHE A 397 18.23 10.13 -1.56
N ASP A 398 17.49 9.39 -2.36
CA ASP A 398 16.81 9.91 -3.56
C ASP A 398 15.80 10.99 -3.21
N VAL A 399 15.05 10.81 -2.12
CA VAL A 399 14.09 11.80 -1.61
C VAL A 399 14.83 12.99 -1.00
N LEU A 400 15.96 12.76 -0.32
CA LEU A 400 16.79 13.83 0.21
C LEU A 400 17.38 14.71 -0.91
N VAL A 401 17.91 14.09 -1.96
CA VAL A 401 18.39 14.79 -3.17
C VAL A 401 17.27 15.63 -3.78
N GLN A 402 16.07 15.07 -3.93
CA GLN A 402 14.89 15.79 -4.44
C GLN A 402 14.52 16.97 -3.55
N PHE A 403 14.57 16.80 -2.23
CA PHE A 403 14.28 17.86 -1.27
C PHE A 403 15.32 19.00 -1.32
N LEU A 404 16.62 18.67 -1.33
CA LEU A 404 17.69 19.67 -1.46
C LEU A 404 17.59 20.45 -2.78
N MET A 405 17.26 19.75 -3.87
CA MET A 405 16.95 20.41 -5.15
C MET A 405 15.73 21.34 -5.03
N THR A 406 14.70 20.95 -4.25
CA THR A 406 13.53 21.80 -3.99
C THR A 406 13.93 23.08 -3.28
N LEU A 407 14.78 23.01 -2.26
CA LEU A 407 15.31 24.19 -1.59
C LEU A 407 16.17 25.05 -2.54
N ALA A 408 17.02 24.41 -3.34
CA ALA A 408 17.91 25.09 -4.27
C ALA A 408 17.18 25.87 -5.38
N ILE A 409 16.04 25.39 -5.87
CA ILE A 409 15.19 26.10 -6.84
C ILE A 409 14.35 27.22 -6.22
N GLY A 410 14.14 27.18 -4.92
CA GLY A 410 13.47 28.21 -4.15
C GLY A 410 14.42 29.34 -3.79
N ASP A 411 14.71 29.47 -2.52
CA ASP A 411 15.57 30.53 -1.97
C ASP A 411 17.04 30.10 -1.87
N GLY A 412 17.35 28.82 -2.06
CA GLY A 412 18.66 28.22 -1.83
C GLY A 412 18.80 27.66 -0.41
N PHE A 413 19.95 27.03 -0.14
CA PHE A 413 20.25 26.49 1.20
C PHE A 413 21.76 26.54 1.48
N TYR A 414 22.09 26.63 2.77
CA TYR A 414 23.46 26.47 3.28
C TYR A 414 23.65 25.05 3.77
N PRO A 415 24.65 24.29 3.26
CA PRO A 415 24.84 22.88 3.57
C PRO A 415 24.95 22.58 5.07
N GLU A 416 25.74 23.33 5.80
CA GLU A 416 26.01 23.07 7.22
C GLU A 416 24.73 23.21 8.07
N GLU A 417 24.01 24.32 7.89
CA GLU A 417 22.74 24.57 8.60
C GLU A 417 21.69 23.50 8.24
N THR A 418 21.67 23.11 6.95
CA THR A 418 20.70 22.13 6.47
C THR A 418 21.04 20.74 6.98
N TYR A 419 22.31 20.38 7.07
CA TYR A 419 22.77 19.11 7.62
C TYR A 419 22.31 18.91 9.07
N GLU A 420 22.54 19.90 9.94
CA GLU A 420 22.10 19.84 11.33
C GLU A 420 20.60 19.64 11.50
N ARG A 421 19.80 20.20 10.58
CA ARG A 421 18.35 19.97 10.57
C ARG A 421 17.97 18.59 10.05
N ILE A 422 18.65 18.10 9.02
CA ILE A 422 18.40 16.79 8.41
C ILE A 422 18.71 15.68 9.42
N LYS A 423 19.76 15.80 10.21
CA LYS A 423 20.08 14.85 11.30
C LYS A 423 18.98 14.73 12.38
N GLN A 424 18.11 15.73 12.49
CA GLN A 424 16.97 15.67 13.43
C GLN A 424 15.75 14.95 12.83
N VAL A 425 15.76 14.65 11.52
CA VAL A 425 14.69 13.89 10.84
C VAL A 425 14.94 12.41 11.06
N TYR A 426 13.92 11.67 11.51
CA TYR A 426 14.05 10.26 11.87
C TYR A 426 14.71 9.44 10.73
N THR A 427 14.23 9.62 9.50
CA THR A 427 14.77 8.93 8.32
C THR A 427 16.29 9.13 8.12
N PHE A 428 16.87 10.23 8.62
CA PHE A 428 18.26 10.61 8.38
C PHE A 428 19.10 10.78 9.66
N GLN A 429 18.64 10.28 10.81
CA GLN A 429 19.39 10.39 12.06
C GLN A 429 20.78 9.74 11.99
N GLU A 430 20.90 8.69 11.18
CA GLU A 430 22.15 7.92 11.02
C GLU A 430 22.97 8.35 9.78
N ILE A 431 22.59 9.46 9.10
CA ILE A 431 23.38 9.95 7.96
C ILE A 431 24.79 10.35 8.40
N THR A 432 25.80 9.85 7.69
CA THR A 432 27.20 10.16 7.97
C THR A 432 27.65 11.44 7.29
N ASP A 433 28.71 12.05 7.80
CA ASP A 433 29.33 13.25 7.22
C ASP A 433 29.82 12.99 5.78
N ASP A 434 30.32 11.79 5.50
CA ASP A 434 30.81 11.41 4.16
C ASP A 434 29.66 11.22 3.19
N GLU A 435 28.52 10.66 3.62
CA GLU A 435 27.32 10.58 2.79
C GLU A 435 26.76 11.97 2.49
N TRP A 436 26.72 12.85 3.50
CA TRP A 436 26.30 14.23 3.27
C TRP A 436 27.19 14.96 2.27
N LYS A 437 28.53 14.89 2.42
CA LYS A 437 29.47 15.47 1.45
C LYS A 437 29.26 14.91 0.03
N SER A 438 29.07 13.59 -0.09
CA SER A 438 28.82 12.94 -1.37
C SER A 438 27.52 13.42 -2.02
N ILE A 439 26.44 13.68 -1.23
CA ILE A 439 25.19 14.23 -1.73
C ILE A 439 25.38 15.67 -2.24
N ILE A 440 26.12 16.52 -1.50
CA ILE A 440 26.39 17.90 -1.93
C ILE A 440 27.26 17.90 -3.19
N GLU A 441 28.27 17.06 -3.26
CA GLU A 441 29.11 16.90 -4.44
C GLU A 441 28.30 16.41 -5.66
N PHE A 442 27.41 15.45 -5.45
CA PHE A 442 26.49 14.98 -6.47
C PHE A 442 25.58 16.11 -7.02
N LEU A 443 25.05 16.97 -6.17
CA LEU A 443 24.20 18.09 -6.58
C LEU A 443 24.94 19.17 -7.36
N THR A 444 26.22 19.39 -7.03
CA THR A 444 27.06 20.47 -7.61
C THR A 444 27.78 20.05 -8.87
N ILE A 445 28.47 18.91 -8.85
CA ILE A 445 29.35 18.46 -9.95
C ILE A 445 29.01 17.05 -10.47
N GLY A 446 27.87 16.47 -10.03
CA GLY A 446 27.45 15.13 -10.46
C GLY A 446 28.16 13.97 -9.74
N GLY A 447 28.98 14.23 -8.71
CA GLY A 447 29.81 13.24 -8.05
C GLY A 447 31.01 12.80 -8.89
N SER A 448 31.79 11.83 -8.41
CA SER A 448 33.03 11.38 -9.07
C SER A 448 32.80 10.78 -10.45
N ALA A 449 31.79 9.92 -10.62
CA ALA A 449 31.53 9.17 -11.85
C ALA A 449 30.87 10.00 -12.96
N LEU A 450 30.13 11.05 -12.65
CA LEU A 450 29.38 11.84 -13.63
C LEU A 450 29.92 13.26 -13.79
N LYS A 451 31.07 13.57 -13.20
CA LYS A 451 31.70 14.92 -13.20
C LYS A 451 31.93 15.49 -14.60
N SER A 452 32.21 14.65 -15.61
CA SER A 452 32.42 15.08 -16.97
C SER A 452 31.16 15.49 -17.73
N TYR A 453 29.99 15.29 -17.16
CA TYR A 453 28.70 15.56 -17.80
C TYR A 453 28.03 16.77 -17.17
N GLU A 454 28.04 17.92 -17.84
CA GLU A 454 27.48 19.19 -17.36
C GLU A 454 26.01 19.12 -17.02
N GLU A 455 25.25 18.17 -17.58
CA GLU A 455 23.83 17.98 -17.30
C GLU A 455 23.55 17.57 -15.85
N TYR A 456 24.54 17.03 -15.13
CA TYR A 456 24.45 16.69 -13.71
C TYR A 456 24.93 17.81 -12.78
N HIS A 457 25.52 18.89 -13.31
CA HIS A 457 25.87 20.09 -12.53
C HIS A 457 24.61 20.96 -12.33
N LYS A 458 23.81 20.66 -11.32
CA LYS A 458 22.48 21.26 -11.17
C LYS A 458 22.46 22.46 -10.23
N VAL A 459 23.33 22.46 -9.22
CA VAL A 459 23.37 23.45 -8.15
C VAL A 459 24.67 24.25 -8.27
N VAL A 460 24.56 25.57 -8.22
CA VAL A 460 25.69 26.50 -8.23
C VAL A 460 25.94 26.98 -6.81
N VAL A 461 27.20 27.02 -6.40
CA VAL A 461 27.63 27.60 -5.13
C VAL A 461 27.88 29.08 -5.33
N MET A 462 27.16 29.92 -4.60
CA MET A 462 27.33 31.38 -4.64
C MET A 462 28.55 31.81 -3.78
N GLU A 463 29.00 33.05 -3.93
CA GLU A 463 30.17 33.60 -3.20
C GLU A 463 30.02 33.54 -1.67
N ASP A 464 28.78 33.63 -1.16
CA ASP A 464 28.44 33.52 0.25
C ASP A 464 28.25 32.07 0.74
N GLY A 465 28.50 31.06 -0.12
CA GLY A 465 28.30 29.66 0.19
C GLY A 465 26.87 29.14 -0.01
N LEU A 466 25.95 30.00 -0.45
CA LEU A 466 24.57 29.60 -0.74
C LEU A 466 24.50 28.65 -1.95
N HIS A 467 23.88 27.50 -1.78
CA HIS A 467 23.67 26.51 -2.84
C HIS A 467 22.34 26.79 -3.53
N LYS A 468 22.34 27.11 -4.82
CA LYS A 468 21.16 27.57 -5.57
C LYS A 468 21.13 27.09 -7.02
N VAL A 469 19.93 26.91 -7.56
CA VAL A 469 19.71 26.64 -8.99
C VAL A 469 19.45 27.95 -9.75
N ASN A 470 20.31 28.28 -10.70
CA ASN A 470 20.16 29.47 -11.54
C ASN A 470 19.45 29.19 -12.87
N SER A 471 19.36 27.93 -13.30
CA SER A 471 18.75 27.53 -14.55
C SER A 471 17.22 27.43 -14.44
N ARG A 472 16.49 28.23 -15.22
CA ARG A 472 15.02 28.14 -15.34
C ARG A 472 14.56 26.79 -15.86
N ARG A 473 15.33 26.16 -16.76
CA ARG A 473 15.06 24.84 -17.33
C ARG A 473 15.13 23.76 -16.24
N ILE A 474 16.20 23.75 -15.45
CA ILE A 474 16.37 22.79 -14.35
C ILE A 474 15.21 22.95 -13.33
N ALA A 475 14.89 24.20 -12.94
CA ALA A 475 13.81 24.48 -12.01
C ALA A 475 12.44 24.03 -12.54
N MET A 476 12.17 24.23 -13.84
CA MET A 476 10.92 23.77 -14.47
C MET A 476 10.83 22.23 -14.49
N LEU A 477 11.88 21.55 -14.94
CA LEU A 477 11.94 20.09 -15.00
C LEU A 477 11.80 19.47 -13.62
N HIS A 478 12.46 20.05 -12.60
CA HIS A 478 12.31 19.59 -11.23
C HIS A 478 10.84 19.69 -10.75
N ARG A 479 10.18 20.83 -10.94
CA ARG A 479 8.76 21.02 -10.55
C ARG A 479 7.81 20.07 -11.28
N MET A 480 8.09 19.73 -12.54
CA MET A 480 7.29 18.78 -13.32
C MET A 480 7.46 17.32 -12.87
N ASN A 481 8.61 17.01 -12.27
CA ASN A 481 8.96 15.65 -11.83
C ASN A 481 9.00 15.52 -10.29
N MET A 482 8.39 16.48 -9.60
CA MET A 482 8.28 16.46 -8.14
C MET A 482 7.38 15.31 -7.68
N GLY A 483 7.88 14.53 -6.73
CA GLY A 483 7.13 13.48 -6.04
C GLY A 483 7.90 12.17 -5.94
N ALA A 484 7.45 11.31 -5.05
CA ALA A 484 8.04 10.02 -4.73
C ALA A 484 7.29 8.83 -5.37
N ILE A 485 6.29 9.09 -6.22
CA ILE A 485 5.55 8.06 -6.94
C ILE A 485 6.07 8.01 -8.38
N VAL A 486 6.81 6.96 -8.68
CA VAL A 486 7.17 6.64 -10.06
C VAL A 486 6.10 5.67 -10.59
N SER A 487 5.27 6.17 -11.50
CA SER A 487 4.20 5.35 -12.08
C SER A 487 4.74 4.42 -13.16
N ASP A 488 4.21 3.21 -13.22
CA ASP A 488 4.37 2.36 -14.39
C ASP A 488 3.73 3.03 -15.61
N ALA A 489 4.31 2.78 -16.82
CA ALA A 489 3.74 3.36 -18.02
C ALA A 489 2.34 2.78 -18.26
N MET A 490 1.39 3.69 -18.26
CA MET A 490 0.01 3.40 -18.55
C MET A 490 -0.34 3.93 -19.94
N LEU A 491 -0.95 3.09 -20.77
CA LEU A 491 -1.51 3.50 -22.03
C LEU A 491 -2.96 3.96 -21.85
N LYS A 492 -3.31 5.05 -22.51
CA LYS A 492 -4.70 5.52 -22.57
C LYS A 492 -5.51 4.57 -23.47
N VAL A 493 -6.70 4.19 -23.04
CA VAL A 493 -7.63 3.39 -23.84
C VAL A 493 -8.75 4.30 -24.34
N LYS A 494 -8.93 4.34 -25.67
CA LYS A 494 -9.94 5.16 -26.34
C LYS A 494 -10.66 4.34 -27.39
N PHE A 495 -11.93 4.62 -27.57
CA PHE A 495 -12.62 4.12 -28.78
C PHE A 495 -12.03 4.75 -30.04
N ILE A 496 -12.10 4.05 -31.17
CA ILE A 496 -11.74 4.61 -32.48
C ILE A 496 -12.59 5.86 -32.76
N SER A 497 -13.84 5.87 -32.32
CA SER A 497 -14.75 7.02 -32.40
C SER A 497 -14.41 8.21 -31.47
N GLY A 498 -13.39 8.07 -30.58
CA GLY A 498 -12.84 9.18 -29.81
C GLY A 498 -13.15 9.20 -28.32
N GLY A 499 -14.02 8.34 -27.79
CA GLY A 499 -14.35 8.29 -26.35
C GLY A 499 -13.21 7.71 -25.52
N TYR A 500 -12.83 8.37 -24.43
CA TYR A 500 -11.86 7.87 -23.44
C TYR A 500 -12.55 6.87 -22.50
N ILE A 501 -11.86 5.78 -22.14
CA ILE A 501 -12.40 4.70 -21.29
C ILE A 501 -11.62 4.59 -19.98
N GLY A 502 -10.29 4.68 -20.03
CA GLY A 502 -9.42 4.51 -18.88
C GLY A 502 -7.97 4.27 -19.29
N MET A 503 -7.21 3.66 -18.39
CA MET A 503 -5.80 3.34 -18.61
C MET A 503 -5.51 1.86 -18.38
N VAL A 504 -4.49 1.34 -19.07
CA VAL A 504 -4.05 -0.05 -18.96
C VAL A 504 -2.53 -0.08 -18.97
N GLU A 505 -1.92 -1.04 -18.26
CA GLU A 505 -0.45 -1.16 -18.21
C GLU A 505 0.15 -1.52 -19.57
N GLU A 506 1.25 -0.86 -19.94
CA GLU A 506 1.99 -1.11 -21.18
C GLU A 506 2.36 -2.60 -21.30
N TYR A 507 2.80 -3.21 -20.19
CA TYR A 507 3.17 -4.63 -20.16
C TYR A 507 2.05 -5.57 -20.58
N PHE A 508 0.82 -5.32 -20.14
CA PHE A 508 -0.32 -6.14 -20.53
C PHE A 508 -0.61 -6.02 -22.02
N ILE A 509 -0.67 -4.77 -22.51
CA ILE A 509 -0.99 -4.49 -23.92
C ILE A 509 0.11 -4.98 -24.85
N SER A 510 1.37 -4.99 -24.44
CA SER A 510 2.50 -5.48 -25.25
C SER A 510 2.39 -6.98 -25.61
N ARG A 511 1.57 -7.73 -24.86
CA ARG A 511 1.30 -9.16 -25.09
C ARG A 511 0.08 -9.41 -25.97
N LEU A 512 -0.80 -8.41 -26.14
CA LEU A 512 -1.99 -8.53 -26.93
C LEU A 512 -1.70 -8.26 -28.41
N LYS A 513 -2.25 -9.11 -29.24
CA LYS A 513 -2.25 -8.91 -30.70
C LYS A 513 -3.46 -8.06 -31.11
N LYS A 514 -3.39 -7.51 -32.30
CA LYS A 514 -4.55 -6.86 -32.93
C LYS A 514 -5.73 -7.85 -32.99
N GLU A 515 -6.95 -7.37 -32.72
CA GLU A 515 -8.20 -8.13 -32.65
C GLU A 515 -8.37 -9.01 -31.39
N GLU A 516 -7.37 -9.09 -30.51
CA GLU A 516 -7.57 -9.73 -29.21
C GLU A 516 -8.41 -8.86 -28.28
N LYS A 517 -9.16 -9.52 -27.40
CA LYS A 517 -10.18 -8.89 -26.55
C LYS A 517 -9.75 -8.84 -25.10
N PHE A 518 -10.02 -7.71 -24.45
CA PHE A 518 -9.80 -7.54 -23.02
C PHE A 518 -10.95 -6.79 -22.35
N ILE A 519 -11.02 -6.86 -21.02
CA ILE A 519 -12.08 -6.21 -20.23
C ILE A 519 -11.50 -4.97 -19.57
N LEU A 520 -12.17 -3.82 -19.69
CA LEU A 520 -11.82 -2.61 -18.96
C LEU A 520 -13.07 -1.78 -18.70
N ALA A 521 -13.20 -1.27 -17.47
CA ALA A 521 -14.37 -0.50 -17.02
C ALA A 521 -15.70 -1.24 -17.24
N GLY A 522 -15.70 -2.56 -17.00
CA GLY A 522 -16.85 -3.41 -17.20
C GLY A 522 -17.25 -3.65 -18.65
N ARG A 523 -16.38 -3.38 -19.63
CA ARG A 523 -16.66 -3.52 -21.07
C ARG A 523 -15.70 -4.48 -21.73
N VAL A 524 -16.21 -5.31 -22.65
CA VAL A 524 -15.37 -6.13 -23.52
C VAL A 524 -14.91 -5.27 -24.70
N LEU A 525 -13.61 -5.12 -24.84
CA LEU A 525 -12.95 -4.26 -25.81
C LEU A 525 -12.02 -5.09 -26.69
N GLU A 526 -11.99 -4.78 -27.98
CA GLU A 526 -11.12 -5.40 -28.98
C GLU A 526 -10.05 -4.42 -29.43
N VAL A 527 -8.78 -4.83 -29.39
CA VAL A 527 -7.64 -3.99 -29.80
C VAL A 527 -7.66 -3.77 -31.30
N ALA A 528 -7.85 -2.53 -31.73
CA ALA A 528 -7.80 -2.16 -33.13
C ALA A 528 -6.40 -1.71 -33.57
N MET A 529 -5.77 -0.83 -32.78
CA MET A 529 -4.41 -0.33 -33.02
C MET A 529 -3.81 0.29 -31.77
N ILE A 530 -2.49 0.37 -31.71
CA ILE A 530 -1.74 1.05 -30.65
C ILE A 530 -0.90 2.15 -31.31
N LYS A 531 -1.06 3.40 -30.86
CA LYS A 531 -0.34 4.55 -31.39
C LYS A 531 -0.14 5.60 -30.29
N ASP A 532 1.05 6.18 -30.20
CA ASP A 532 1.40 7.29 -29.29
C ASP A 532 0.91 7.12 -27.84
N MET A 533 1.28 6.01 -27.19
CA MET A 533 0.86 5.65 -25.82
C MET A 533 -0.68 5.57 -25.67
N THR A 534 -1.39 5.28 -26.76
CA THR A 534 -2.85 5.12 -26.76
C THR A 534 -3.24 3.81 -27.45
N VAL A 535 -4.11 3.05 -26.80
CA VAL A 535 -4.75 1.85 -27.35
C VAL A 535 -6.11 2.24 -27.88
N PHE A 536 -6.30 2.13 -29.17
CA PHE A 536 -7.59 2.33 -29.82
C PHE A 536 -8.35 1.03 -29.88
N VAL A 537 -9.59 1.04 -29.42
CA VAL A 537 -10.41 -0.15 -29.26
C VAL A 537 -11.78 -0.02 -29.94
N ARG A 538 -12.41 -1.18 -30.16
CA ARG A 538 -13.82 -1.30 -30.53
C ARG A 538 -14.58 -1.99 -29.41
N ALA A 539 -15.86 -1.67 -29.25
CA ALA A 539 -16.74 -2.47 -28.41
C ALA A 539 -16.91 -3.88 -29.02
N SER A 540 -16.81 -4.89 -28.19
CA SER A 540 -16.94 -6.29 -28.62
C SER A 540 -17.78 -7.07 -27.62
N LYS A 541 -18.06 -8.34 -27.90
CA LYS A 541 -18.78 -9.29 -27.05
C LYS A 541 -18.03 -10.61 -26.97
N GLY A 542 -18.36 -11.44 -25.99
CA GLY A 542 -17.81 -12.78 -25.82
C GLY A 542 -16.63 -12.85 -24.84
N LYS A 543 -15.89 -13.95 -24.85
CA LYS A 543 -14.76 -14.17 -23.94
C LYS A 543 -13.65 -13.14 -24.17
N ALA A 544 -13.12 -12.58 -23.11
CA ALA A 544 -12.07 -11.58 -23.14
C ALA A 544 -11.11 -11.77 -21.96
N GLN A 545 -9.85 -11.39 -22.14
CA GLN A 545 -8.86 -11.47 -21.08
C GLN A 545 -9.05 -10.29 -20.10
N ALA A 546 -8.99 -10.57 -18.81
CA ALA A 546 -8.89 -9.49 -17.83
C ALA A 546 -7.44 -8.96 -17.78
N PRO A 547 -7.22 -7.62 -17.79
CA PRO A 547 -5.88 -7.07 -17.73
C PRO A 547 -5.11 -7.59 -16.51
N SER A 548 -3.90 -8.09 -16.75
CA SER A 548 -2.98 -8.39 -15.66
C SER A 548 -2.23 -7.11 -15.31
N TYR A 549 -2.22 -6.76 -14.03
CA TYR A 549 -1.50 -5.61 -13.49
C TYR A 549 -0.37 -6.11 -12.61
N LEU A 550 0.85 -5.62 -12.85
CA LEU A 550 2.05 -6.03 -12.11
C LEU A 550 2.05 -5.53 -10.65
N GLY A 551 1.36 -4.44 -10.36
CA GLY A 551 1.36 -3.75 -9.09
C GLY A 551 0.19 -4.10 -8.15
N GLY A 552 0.04 -5.33 -7.71
CA GLY A 552 -1.12 -5.65 -6.85
C GLY A 552 -1.02 -6.91 -6.01
N ARG A 553 0.15 -7.50 -5.91
CA ARG A 553 0.35 -8.69 -5.06
C ARG A 553 0.72 -8.26 -3.65
N LEU A 554 -0.31 -8.01 -2.85
CA LEU A 554 -0.16 -7.75 -1.43
C LEU A 554 0.29 -9.04 -0.73
N PRO A 555 1.43 -9.02 -0.02
CA PRO A 555 1.87 -10.19 0.72
C PRO A 555 1.00 -10.42 1.94
N LEU A 556 0.88 -11.68 2.38
CA LEU A 556 0.34 -12.02 3.68
C LEU A 556 1.21 -11.36 4.77
N SER A 557 0.58 -10.70 5.75
CA SER A 557 1.31 -10.11 6.87
C SER A 557 1.91 -11.18 7.78
N SER A 558 3.02 -10.87 8.45
CA SER A 558 3.69 -11.80 9.38
C SER A 558 2.77 -12.18 10.55
N ASN A 559 2.06 -11.21 11.12
CA ASN A 559 1.11 -11.45 12.21
C ASN A 559 -0.01 -12.40 11.78
N LEU A 560 -0.61 -12.15 10.62
CA LEU A 560 -1.66 -13.05 10.11
C LEU A 560 -1.12 -14.44 9.78
N GLY A 561 0.11 -14.54 9.27
CA GLY A 561 0.82 -15.81 9.05
C GLY A 561 1.03 -16.59 10.35
N GLN A 562 1.35 -15.91 11.46
CA GLN A 562 1.46 -16.54 12.77
C GLN A 562 0.11 -17.12 13.22
N PHE A 563 -0.96 -16.30 13.25
CA PHE A 563 -2.29 -16.77 13.63
C PHE A 563 -2.80 -17.90 12.73
N LEU A 564 -2.43 -17.90 11.45
CA LEU A 564 -2.77 -18.96 10.51
C LEU A 564 -2.12 -20.29 10.92
N ARG A 565 -0.82 -20.29 11.29
CA ARG A 565 -0.12 -21.47 11.82
C ARG A 565 -0.77 -21.97 13.11
N GLU A 566 -1.09 -21.06 14.05
CA GLU A 566 -1.76 -21.41 15.31
C GLU A 566 -3.13 -22.06 15.06
N LYS A 567 -3.93 -21.53 14.12
CA LYS A 567 -5.23 -22.11 13.75
C LYS A 567 -5.07 -23.46 13.08
N LEU A 568 -4.09 -23.62 12.20
CA LEU A 568 -3.81 -24.88 11.54
C LEU A 568 -3.33 -25.95 12.54
N SER A 569 -2.45 -25.59 13.47
CA SER A 569 -1.98 -26.47 14.55
C SER A 569 -3.13 -27.04 15.41
N ASN A 570 -4.17 -26.25 15.62
CA ASN A 570 -5.33 -26.61 16.40
C ASN A 570 -6.52 -27.13 15.56
N ALA A 571 -6.33 -27.29 14.25
CA ALA A 571 -7.42 -27.52 13.31
C ALA A 571 -8.18 -28.85 13.52
N LEU A 572 -7.51 -29.89 14.01
CA LEU A 572 -8.09 -31.19 14.31
C LEU A 572 -8.52 -31.35 15.78
N ASN A 573 -8.39 -30.29 16.60
CA ASN A 573 -8.80 -30.37 17.99
C ASN A 573 -10.34 -30.50 18.07
N PRO A 574 -10.90 -31.56 18.68
CA PRO A 574 -12.36 -31.74 18.81
C PRO A 574 -13.08 -30.62 19.57
N LYS A 575 -12.32 -29.86 20.36
CA LYS A 575 -12.82 -28.68 21.11
C LYS A 575 -12.74 -27.37 20.31
N ALA A 576 -12.31 -27.39 19.05
CA ALA A 576 -12.34 -26.20 18.21
C ALA A 576 -13.80 -25.79 17.95
N PHE A 577 -14.19 -24.61 18.44
CA PHE A 577 -15.57 -24.12 18.35
C PHE A 577 -15.84 -23.28 17.09
N GLU A 578 -14.78 -22.92 16.34
CA GLU A 578 -14.88 -22.06 15.18
C GLU A 578 -15.60 -22.75 14.01
N LYS A 579 -16.62 -22.08 13.47
CA LYS A 579 -17.45 -22.60 12.37
C LYS A 579 -16.61 -22.92 11.13
N GLU A 580 -15.59 -22.11 10.88
CA GLU A 580 -14.66 -22.25 9.74
C GLU A 580 -13.88 -23.58 9.81
N LEU A 581 -13.29 -23.89 10.95
CA LEU A 581 -12.51 -25.12 11.13
C LEU A 581 -13.43 -26.36 11.13
N LYS A 582 -14.61 -26.27 11.74
CA LYS A 582 -15.60 -27.35 11.66
C LYS A 582 -16.02 -27.65 10.23
N PHE A 583 -16.24 -26.61 9.44
CA PHE A 583 -16.58 -26.76 8.03
C PHE A 583 -15.45 -27.42 7.25
N LEU A 584 -14.20 -27.04 7.51
CA LEU A 584 -13.01 -27.55 6.83
C LEU A 584 -12.55 -28.93 7.34
N HIS A 585 -13.15 -29.48 8.38
CA HIS A 585 -12.73 -30.74 9.00
C HIS A 585 -12.49 -31.88 7.99
N PRO A 586 -13.36 -32.13 6.98
CA PRO A 586 -13.10 -33.21 6.00
C PRO A 586 -11.83 -32.98 5.16
N LEU A 587 -11.53 -31.73 4.79
CA LEU A 587 -10.33 -31.35 4.07
C LEU A 587 -9.07 -31.53 4.94
N LEU A 588 -9.15 -31.12 6.20
CA LEU A 588 -8.05 -31.23 7.16
C LEU A 588 -7.74 -32.67 7.54
N MET A 589 -8.77 -33.49 7.71
CA MET A 589 -8.60 -34.94 7.90
C MET A 589 -7.93 -35.57 6.69
N ASN A 590 -8.32 -35.21 5.47
CA ASN A 590 -7.69 -35.72 4.26
C ASN A 590 -6.21 -35.30 4.15
N GLN A 591 -5.85 -34.10 4.61
CA GLN A 591 -4.47 -33.63 4.70
C GLN A 591 -3.66 -34.49 5.68
N GLU A 592 -4.19 -34.76 6.88
CA GLU A 592 -3.53 -35.56 7.91
C GLU A 592 -3.37 -37.02 7.47
N GLU A 593 -4.39 -37.60 6.83
CA GLU A 593 -4.34 -39.01 6.32
C GLU A 593 -3.32 -39.21 5.19
N ARG A 594 -3.17 -38.19 4.32
CA ARG A 594 -2.24 -38.29 3.17
C ARG A 594 -0.83 -37.82 3.48
N SER A 595 -0.67 -36.96 4.47
CA SER A 595 0.60 -36.36 4.84
C SER A 595 0.64 -36.02 6.33
N HIS A 596 0.50 -34.77 6.66
CA HIS A 596 0.50 -34.25 8.02
C HIS A 596 -0.06 -32.81 8.09
N ILE A 597 -0.63 -32.41 9.24
CA ILE A 597 -0.92 -31.03 9.57
C ILE A 597 0.12 -30.57 10.58
N PRO A 598 1.00 -29.60 10.24
CA PRO A 598 2.06 -29.17 11.13
C PRO A 598 1.52 -28.49 12.38
N LYS A 599 2.08 -28.81 13.54
CA LYS A 599 1.88 -28.08 14.80
C LYS A 599 2.76 -26.83 14.83
N ASP A 600 2.58 -25.98 15.83
CA ASP A 600 3.34 -24.71 15.96
C ASP A 600 4.86 -24.92 16.05
N ASP A 601 5.29 -26.03 16.63
CA ASP A 601 6.69 -26.45 16.79
C ASP A 601 7.18 -27.37 15.66
N GLU A 602 6.39 -27.56 14.61
CA GLU A 602 6.70 -28.43 13.48
C GLU A 602 6.83 -27.63 12.17
N PHE A 603 7.70 -28.12 11.29
CA PHE A 603 7.86 -27.59 9.93
C PHE A 603 7.68 -28.72 8.92
N LEU A 604 6.58 -28.66 8.16
CA LEU A 604 6.24 -29.69 7.18
C LEU A 604 6.99 -29.50 5.86
N VAL A 605 7.59 -30.59 5.41
CA VAL A 605 8.20 -30.76 4.09
C VAL A 605 7.57 -31.99 3.43
N GLU A 606 6.94 -31.78 2.27
CA GLU A 606 6.33 -32.87 1.50
C GLU A 606 7.11 -33.15 0.22
N MET A 607 7.37 -34.41 -0.04
CA MET A 607 7.93 -34.88 -1.32
C MET A 607 6.87 -35.70 -2.05
N ILE A 608 6.64 -35.39 -3.32
CA ILE A 608 5.71 -36.11 -4.18
C ILE A 608 6.42 -36.50 -5.46
N LYS A 609 6.37 -37.82 -5.78
CA LYS A 609 6.84 -38.32 -7.06
C LYS A 609 5.66 -38.67 -7.94
N ASN A 610 5.61 -38.14 -9.14
CA ASN A 610 4.61 -38.52 -10.13
C ASN A 610 5.23 -38.72 -11.52
N ARG A 611 4.40 -38.86 -12.56
CA ARG A 611 4.88 -39.04 -13.94
C ARG A 611 5.60 -37.84 -14.54
N GLU A 612 5.42 -36.66 -13.98
CA GLU A 612 6.04 -35.41 -14.42
C GLU A 612 7.43 -35.22 -13.83
N GLY A 613 7.70 -35.79 -12.65
CA GLY A 613 8.96 -35.68 -11.92
C GLY A 613 8.78 -35.66 -10.41
N TYR A 614 9.67 -34.96 -9.76
CA TYR A 614 9.77 -34.86 -8.31
C TYR A 614 9.38 -33.47 -7.84
N HIS A 615 8.46 -33.38 -6.88
CA HIS A 615 7.95 -32.18 -6.30
C HIS A 615 8.34 -32.10 -4.84
N LEU A 616 8.96 -31.00 -4.44
CA LEU A 616 9.26 -30.68 -3.05
C LEU A 616 8.41 -29.48 -2.64
N PHE A 617 7.57 -29.66 -1.64
CA PHE A 617 6.76 -28.59 -1.06
C PHE A 617 7.21 -28.24 0.35
N MET A 618 7.24 -26.96 0.67
CA MET A 618 7.52 -26.45 2.00
C MET A 618 6.49 -25.40 2.39
N TYR A 619 6.05 -25.36 3.66
CA TYR A 619 4.93 -24.55 4.14
C TYR A 619 5.34 -23.60 5.28
N PRO A 620 6.08 -22.51 5.00
CA PRO A 620 6.49 -21.57 6.03
C PRO A 620 5.34 -20.66 6.51
N PHE A 621 4.29 -20.41 5.70
CA PHE A 621 3.18 -19.49 5.96
C PHE A 621 3.66 -18.05 6.19
N GLU A 622 4.69 -17.61 5.47
CA GLU A 622 5.30 -16.28 5.60
C GLU A 622 4.87 -15.33 4.46
N GLY A 623 4.03 -15.80 3.55
CA GLY A 623 3.58 -15.03 2.40
C GLY A 623 4.52 -15.13 1.20
N ARG A 624 3.95 -14.86 0.03
CA ARG A 624 4.55 -15.12 -1.28
C ARG A 624 5.94 -14.53 -1.47
N LEU A 625 6.19 -13.28 -1.00
CA LEU A 625 7.50 -12.63 -1.22
C LEU A 625 8.62 -13.36 -0.47
N VAL A 626 8.39 -13.72 0.77
CA VAL A 626 9.36 -14.51 1.55
C VAL A 626 9.56 -15.90 0.92
N HIS A 627 8.47 -16.52 0.46
CA HIS A 627 8.52 -17.84 -0.19
C HIS A 627 9.30 -17.82 -1.50
N GLU A 628 9.24 -16.74 -2.27
CA GLU A 628 10.02 -16.57 -3.51
C GLU A 628 11.52 -16.61 -3.21
N VAL A 629 11.95 -15.91 -2.19
CA VAL A 629 13.35 -15.90 -1.74
C VAL A 629 13.76 -17.25 -1.17
N MET A 630 12.92 -17.84 -0.31
CA MET A 630 13.17 -19.15 0.27
C MET A 630 13.31 -20.24 -0.81
N ALA A 631 12.42 -20.22 -1.80
CA ALA A 631 12.46 -21.20 -2.91
C ALA A 631 13.78 -21.09 -3.70
N ALA A 632 14.22 -19.89 -4.04
CA ALA A 632 15.49 -19.65 -4.73
C ALA A 632 16.69 -20.10 -3.88
N LEU A 633 16.70 -19.74 -2.60
CA LEU A 633 17.75 -20.10 -1.65
C LEU A 633 17.85 -21.63 -1.46
N ILE A 634 16.71 -22.29 -1.23
CA ILE A 634 16.68 -23.75 -1.02
C ILE A 634 17.08 -24.48 -2.30
N ALA A 635 16.60 -24.06 -3.47
CA ALA A 635 17.04 -24.60 -4.76
C ALA A 635 18.55 -24.47 -4.94
N TYR A 636 19.13 -23.31 -4.61
CA TYR A 636 20.57 -23.07 -4.65
C TYR A 636 21.34 -23.99 -3.69
N ARG A 637 20.89 -24.14 -2.44
CA ARG A 637 21.52 -25.03 -1.46
C ARG A 637 21.45 -26.49 -1.87
N ILE A 638 20.33 -26.93 -2.44
CA ILE A 638 20.19 -28.29 -2.97
C ILE A 638 21.09 -28.47 -4.19
N SER A 639 21.24 -27.47 -5.07
CA SER A 639 22.13 -27.57 -6.24
C SER A 639 23.60 -27.76 -5.88
N LYS A 640 24.01 -27.37 -4.67
CA LYS A 640 25.37 -27.67 -4.13
C LYS A 640 25.58 -29.15 -3.77
N LEU A 641 24.48 -29.87 -3.48
CA LEU A 641 24.54 -31.30 -3.20
C LEU A 641 24.56 -32.15 -4.47
N ALA A 642 23.80 -31.75 -5.49
CA ALA A 642 23.73 -32.44 -6.78
C ALA A 642 23.37 -31.43 -7.91
N PRO A 643 23.84 -31.66 -9.16
CA PRO A 643 23.56 -30.77 -10.30
C PRO A 643 22.10 -30.94 -10.77
N ILE A 644 21.18 -30.24 -10.12
CA ILE A 644 19.74 -30.29 -10.36
C ILE A 644 19.23 -28.87 -10.66
N SER A 645 18.35 -28.78 -11.65
CA SER A 645 17.61 -27.56 -11.97
C SER A 645 16.18 -27.67 -11.44
N PHE A 646 15.64 -26.52 -11.00
CA PHE A 646 14.30 -26.44 -10.45
C PHE A 646 13.44 -25.42 -11.20
N SER A 647 12.18 -25.75 -11.41
CA SER A 647 11.14 -24.76 -11.58
C SER A 647 10.47 -24.49 -10.23
N MET A 648 10.06 -23.23 -10.02
CA MET A 648 9.56 -22.77 -8.73
C MET A 648 8.15 -22.24 -8.86
N ALA A 649 7.30 -22.56 -7.89
CA ALA A 649 5.98 -21.97 -7.73
C ALA A 649 5.71 -21.67 -6.25
N MET A 650 4.94 -20.63 -5.97
CA MET A 650 4.66 -20.23 -4.60
C MET A 650 3.31 -19.51 -4.48
N ASN A 651 2.73 -19.63 -3.29
CA ASN A 651 1.60 -18.82 -2.84
C ASN A 651 1.87 -18.26 -1.43
N ASP A 652 0.85 -17.77 -0.73
CA ASP A 652 1.03 -17.21 0.61
C ASP A 652 1.23 -18.27 1.72
N TYR A 653 1.01 -19.55 1.43
CA TYR A 653 1.13 -20.65 2.39
C TYR A 653 2.46 -21.41 2.29
N GLY A 654 2.98 -21.52 1.08
CA GLY A 654 4.21 -22.28 0.82
C GLY A 654 4.72 -22.16 -0.60
N PHE A 655 5.69 -23.00 -0.94
CA PHE A 655 6.29 -23.05 -2.27
C PHE A 655 6.60 -24.48 -2.73
N GLU A 656 6.71 -24.65 -4.04
CA GLU A 656 7.10 -25.86 -4.75
C GLU A 656 8.46 -25.66 -5.41
N LEU A 657 9.36 -26.67 -5.26
CA LEU A 657 10.50 -26.87 -6.13
C LEU A 657 10.25 -28.15 -6.94
N PHE A 658 10.13 -27.99 -8.25
CA PHE A 658 9.89 -29.10 -9.16
C PHE A 658 11.14 -29.42 -9.97
N SER A 659 11.50 -30.71 -10.08
CA SER A 659 12.60 -31.20 -10.90
C SER A 659 12.19 -32.50 -11.63
N ASP A 660 12.76 -32.70 -12.83
CA ASP A 660 12.72 -33.98 -13.55
C ASP A 660 13.63 -35.03 -12.95
N LYS A 661 14.61 -34.61 -12.12
CA LYS A 661 15.56 -35.52 -11.43
C LYS A 661 15.18 -35.67 -9.97
N GLU A 662 15.61 -36.79 -9.39
CA GLU A 662 15.41 -37.05 -7.98
C GLU A 662 16.10 -36.02 -7.09
N ILE A 663 15.34 -35.50 -6.13
CA ILE A 663 15.83 -34.50 -5.20
C ILE A 663 16.51 -35.20 -4.02
N PRO A 664 17.82 -34.96 -3.79
CA PRO A 664 18.62 -35.72 -2.82
C PRO A 664 18.42 -35.20 -1.39
N LEU A 665 17.18 -35.22 -0.90
CA LEU A 665 16.83 -34.75 0.44
C LEU A 665 16.43 -35.93 1.33
N ASN A 666 16.97 -35.93 2.53
CA ASN A 666 16.64 -36.84 3.61
C ASN A 666 16.63 -36.07 4.96
N GLU A 667 16.24 -36.74 6.05
CA GLU A 667 16.17 -36.09 7.37
C GLU A 667 17.53 -35.53 7.84
N GLU A 668 18.66 -36.14 7.45
CA GLU A 668 20.01 -35.71 7.88
C GLU A 668 20.46 -34.40 7.20
N ASN A 669 20.17 -34.24 5.90
CA ASN A 669 20.64 -33.06 5.15
C ASN A 669 19.64 -31.88 5.15
N LEU A 670 18.36 -32.13 5.45
CA LEU A 670 17.35 -31.08 5.57
C LEU A 670 17.70 -30.02 6.62
N GLY A 671 18.20 -30.40 7.78
CA GLY A 671 18.66 -29.49 8.81
C GLY A 671 19.78 -28.56 8.34
N LYS A 672 20.70 -29.04 7.52
CA LYS A 672 21.80 -28.25 6.92
C LYS A 672 21.33 -27.28 5.85
N ILE A 673 20.23 -27.60 5.15
CA ILE A 673 19.64 -26.74 4.12
C ILE A 673 18.78 -25.65 4.74
N LEU A 674 18.11 -25.96 5.85
CA LEU A 674 17.18 -25.07 6.55
C LEU A 674 17.85 -24.25 7.67
N THR A 675 19.17 -24.03 7.61
CA THR A 675 19.93 -23.26 8.59
C THR A 675 20.06 -21.79 8.23
N ARG A 676 20.27 -20.94 9.24
CA ARG A 676 20.64 -19.51 9.07
C ARG A 676 22.13 -19.33 8.73
N GLU A 677 22.93 -20.37 8.83
CA GLU A 677 24.34 -20.29 8.50
C GLU A 677 24.51 -19.84 7.05
N ASN A 678 25.35 -18.83 6.83
CA ASN A 678 25.58 -18.18 5.52
C ASN A 678 24.32 -17.69 4.80
N LEU A 679 23.20 -17.44 5.52
CA LEU A 679 21.88 -17.16 4.94
C LEU A 679 21.95 -16.05 3.88
N MET A 680 22.47 -14.88 4.22
CA MET A 680 22.47 -13.74 3.30
C MET A 680 23.44 -13.92 2.12
N ASN A 681 24.59 -14.52 2.33
CA ASN A 681 25.53 -14.84 1.24
C ASN A 681 24.92 -15.85 0.24
N ASP A 682 24.21 -16.85 0.74
CA ASP A 682 23.50 -17.81 -0.10
C ASP A 682 22.31 -17.17 -0.82
N VAL A 683 21.58 -16.25 -0.19
CA VAL A 683 20.51 -15.47 -0.83
C VAL A 683 21.07 -14.64 -1.98
N ILE A 684 22.14 -13.87 -1.74
CA ILE A 684 22.80 -13.07 -2.77
C ILE A 684 23.25 -13.94 -3.95
N SER A 685 23.79 -15.13 -3.65
CA SER A 685 24.27 -16.07 -4.68
C SER A 685 23.13 -16.78 -5.43
N SER A 686 21.97 -16.93 -4.79
CA SER A 686 20.79 -17.62 -5.37
C SER A 686 19.92 -16.72 -6.26
N ILE A 687 20.02 -15.40 -6.07
CA ILE A 687 19.18 -14.42 -6.74
C ILE A 687 20.10 -13.44 -7.47
N ASN A 688 19.70 -13.00 -8.67
CA ASN A 688 20.41 -11.95 -9.36
C ASN A 688 20.09 -10.58 -8.72
N ALA A 689 20.65 -10.34 -7.52
CA ALA A 689 20.42 -9.14 -6.73
C ALA A 689 20.86 -7.87 -7.49
N ALA A 690 21.93 -7.95 -8.31
CA ALA A 690 22.39 -6.84 -9.12
C ALA A 690 21.36 -6.41 -10.18
N GLU A 691 20.73 -7.36 -10.87
CA GLU A 691 19.67 -7.06 -11.83
C GLU A 691 18.41 -6.50 -11.15
N MET A 692 18.07 -7.00 -9.96
CA MET A 692 16.97 -6.46 -9.16
C MET A 692 17.27 -5.02 -8.73
N ALA A 693 18.47 -4.75 -8.22
CA ALA A 693 18.92 -3.41 -7.84
C ALA A 693 18.93 -2.46 -9.05
N ARG A 694 19.40 -2.91 -10.20
CA ARG A 694 19.38 -2.15 -11.46
C ARG A 694 17.96 -1.78 -11.89
N ARG A 695 17.00 -2.67 -11.73
CA ARG A 695 15.58 -2.38 -12.00
C ARG A 695 15.00 -1.39 -10.99
N LYS A 696 15.30 -1.58 -9.72
CA LYS A 696 14.84 -0.69 -8.65
C LYS A 696 15.46 0.70 -8.77
N PHE A 697 16.70 0.79 -9.23
CA PHE A 697 17.40 2.05 -9.47
C PHE A 697 16.67 2.98 -10.45
N ARG A 698 15.80 2.47 -11.33
CA ARG A 698 14.95 3.31 -12.19
C ARG A 698 14.14 4.30 -11.35
N ASP A 699 13.48 3.83 -10.31
CA ASP A 699 12.64 4.66 -9.46
C ASP A 699 13.48 5.69 -8.69
N ILE A 700 14.63 5.25 -8.18
CA ILE A 700 15.61 6.09 -7.47
C ILE A 700 16.17 7.17 -8.41
N ALA A 701 16.53 6.82 -9.64
CA ALA A 701 17.06 7.76 -10.63
C ALA A 701 16.03 8.81 -11.06
N VAL A 702 14.76 8.44 -11.13
CA VAL A 702 13.68 9.39 -11.44
C VAL A 702 13.42 10.32 -10.24
N ILE A 703 13.33 9.80 -9.03
CA ILE A 703 13.06 10.60 -7.81
C ILE A 703 14.21 11.57 -7.55
N SER A 704 15.47 11.11 -7.64
CA SER A 704 16.66 11.96 -7.48
C SER A 704 16.87 12.95 -8.64
N GLY A 705 16.06 12.83 -9.71
CA GLY A 705 16.16 13.66 -10.89
C GLY A 705 17.37 13.37 -11.79
N MET A 706 18.06 12.22 -11.66
CA MET A 706 19.06 11.76 -12.61
C MET A 706 18.46 11.47 -13.97
N VAL A 707 17.23 10.93 -13.97
CA VAL A 707 16.46 10.65 -15.18
C VAL A 707 15.15 11.43 -15.12
N VAL A 708 14.88 12.21 -16.15
CA VAL A 708 13.66 13.01 -16.27
C VAL A 708 12.57 12.19 -16.92
N GLN A 709 11.45 12.02 -16.26
CA GLN A 709 10.27 11.28 -16.75
C GLN A 709 9.35 12.16 -17.60
N ASN A 710 9.05 13.36 -17.12
CA ASN A 710 8.09 14.28 -17.72
C ASN A 710 8.80 15.49 -18.32
N PHE A 711 8.53 15.77 -19.59
CA PHE A 711 8.94 16.98 -20.31
C PHE A 711 7.70 17.78 -20.70
N PRO A 712 7.84 19.08 -21.07
CA PRO A 712 6.73 19.86 -21.59
C PRO A 712 6.08 19.15 -22.80
N GLY A 713 4.81 18.75 -22.63
CA GLY A 713 4.04 18.07 -23.69
C GLY A 713 4.42 16.60 -23.98
N GLN A 714 5.37 16.01 -23.27
CA GLN A 714 5.82 14.64 -23.53
C GLN A 714 6.17 13.89 -22.24
N GLN A 715 5.78 12.61 -22.17
CA GLN A 715 6.21 11.68 -21.13
C GLN A 715 7.06 10.56 -21.75
N ARG A 716 8.16 10.19 -21.11
CA ARG A 716 8.97 9.04 -21.53
C ARG A 716 8.31 7.70 -21.21
N SER A 717 8.49 6.72 -22.10
CA SER A 717 8.05 5.35 -21.85
C SER A 717 8.87 4.66 -20.76
N ASN A 718 8.31 3.66 -20.09
CA ASN A 718 9.04 2.87 -19.09
C ASN A 718 10.30 2.20 -19.67
N LYS A 719 10.24 1.73 -20.90
CA LYS A 719 11.40 1.13 -21.57
C LYS A 719 12.55 2.13 -21.71
N SER A 720 12.26 3.38 -22.10
CA SER A 720 13.25 4.44 -22.20
C SER A 720 13.83 4.83 -20.85
N LEU A 721 12.97 4.94 -19.81
CA LEU A 721 13.39 5.22 -18.45
C LEU A 721 14.28 4.11 -17.89
N GLN A 722 13.88 2.85 -18.07
CA GLN A 722 14.65 1.69 -17.62
C GLN A 722 16.01 1.60 -18.32
N SER A 723 16.05 1.87 -19.64
CA SER A 723 17.31 1.86 -20.39
C SER A 723 18.27 2.97 -19.92
N SER A 724 17.75 4.19 -19.74
CA SER A 724 18.57 5.32 -19.26
C SER A 724 19.07 5.09 -17.83
N ALA A 725 18.19 4.68 -16.93
CA ALA A 725 18.56 4.39 -15.54
C ALA A 725 19.52 3.21 -15.44
N GLY A 726 19.31 2.16 -16.23
CA GLY A 726 20.21 1.00 -16.27
C GLY A 726 21.61 1.31 -16.79
N LEU A 727 21.74 2.26 -17.72
CA LEU A 727 23.04 2.73 -18.17
C LEU A 727 23.78 3.52 -17.07
N ILE A 728 23.07 4.44 -16.41
CA ILE A 728 23.62 5.22 -15.29
C ILE A 728 24.02 4.28 -14.14
N PHE A 729 23.17 3.31 -13.80
CA PHE A 729 23.48 2.33 -12.76
C PHE A 729 24.79 1.61 -13.03
N LYS A 730 24.99 1.16 -14.28
CA LYS A 730 26.22 0.49 -14.69
C LYS A 730 27.44 1.40 -14.59
N VAL A 731 27.32 2.67 -15.03
CA VAL A 731 28.42 3.65 -14.92
C VAL A 731 28.80 3.88 -13.45
N LEU A 732 27.79 4.00 -12.57
CA LEU A 732 28.05 4.16 -11.13
C LEU A 732 28.67 2.89 -10.54
N GLU A 733 28.16 1.71 -10.89
CA GLU A 733 28.69 0.43 -10.40
C GLU A 733 30.14 0.20 -10.83
N ASP A 734 30.51 0.57 -12.07
CA ASP A 734 31.87 0.42 -12.62
C ASP A 734 32.85 1.46 -12.07
N HIS A 735 32.41 2.70 -11.78
CA HIS A 735 33.30 3.82 -11.45
C HIS A 735 33.14 4.40 -10.06
N ASP A 736 32.01 4.14 -9.39
CA ASP A 736 31.68 4.56 -8.02
C ASP A 736 30.74 3.54 -7.33
N PRO A 737 31.21 2.29 -7.09
CA PRO A 737 30.35 1.22 -6.57
C PRO A 737 29.77 1.51 -5.19
N ASN A 738 30.35 2.43 -4.43
CA ASN A 738 29.88 2.87 -3.12
C ASN A 738 28.96 4.09 -3.19
N HIS A 739 28.56 4.51 -4.38
CA HIS A 739 27.64 5.63 -4.55
C HIS A 739 26.36 5.44 -3.73
N PHE A 740 25.96 6.45 -2.94
CA PHE A 740 24.85 6.34 -1.99
C PHE A 740 23.52 5.91 -2.63
N LEU A 741 23.22 6.31 -3.88
CA LEU A 741 22.01 5.87 -4.60
C LEU A 741 22.10 4.41 -5.08
N VAL A 742 23.29 3.91 -5.39
CA VAL A 742 23.49 2.48 -5.72
C VAL A 742 23.29 1.65 -4.47
N ARG A 743 23.91 2.04 -3.35
CA ARG A 743 23.70 1.40 -2.05
C ARG A 743 22.23 1.38 -1.66
N GLN A 744 21.52 2.51 -1.82
CA GLN A 744 20.08 2.58 -1.56
C GLN A 744 19.30 1.58 -2.42
N ALA A 745 19.64 1.41 -3.71
CA ALA A 745 18.95 0.45 -4.58
C ALA A 745 19.07 -0.99 -4.06
N TYR A 746 20.25 -1.38 -3.61
CA TYR A 746 20.44 -2.68 -2.97
C TYR A 746 19.67 -2.79 -1.65
N THR A 747 19.76 -1.79 -0.78
CA THR A 747 19.02 -1.76 0.50
C THR A 747 17.50 -1.88 0.30
N GLU A 748 16.93 -1.14 -0.66
CA GLU A 748 15.49 -1.24 -0.99
C GLU A 748 15.12 -2.62 -1.53
N VAL A 749 15.98 -3.27 -2.31
CA VAL A 749 15.76 -4.65 -2.76
C VAL A 749 15.75 -5.60 -1.56
N PHE A 750 16.75 -5.53 -0.69
CA PHE A 750 16.83 -6.39 0.49
C PHE A 750 15.63 -6.20 1.42
N ASN A 751 15.27 -4.97 1.75
CA ASN A 751 14.20 -4.68 2.70
C ASN A 751 12.81 -4.93 2.10
N MET A 752 12.53 -4.46 0.89
CA MET A 752 11.17 -4.47 0.33
C MET A 752 10.87 -5.72 -0.50
N GLN A 753 11.82 -6.19 -1.32
CA GLN A 753 11.58 -7.31 -2.23
C GLN A 753 11.98 -8.65 -1.61
N LEU A 754 13.14 -8.70 -0.94
CA LEU A 754 13.61 -9.93 -0.30
C LEU A 754 13.08 -10.12 1.13
N GLN A 755 12.49 -9.09 1.72
CA GLN A 755 11.90 -9.14 3.08
C GLN A 755 12.91 -9.73 4.10
N GLU A 756 14.13 -9.20 4.09
CA GLU A 756 15.28 -9.76 4.81
C GLU A 756 14.97 -10.11 6.26
N GLN A 757 14.40 -9.19 7.02
CA GLN A 757 14.07 -9.40 8.43
C GLN A 757 13.10 -10.57 8.62
N ARG A 758 12.05 -10.63 7.80
CA ARG A 758 11.05 -11.72 7.85
C ARG A 758 11.67 -13.05 7.47
N LEU A 759 12.58 -13.05 6.49
CA LEU A 759 13.31 -14.24 6.08
C LEU A 759 14.17 -14.76 7.24
N VAL A 760 14.93 -13.90 7.91
CA VAL A 760 15.76 -14.26 9.07
C VAL A 760 14.89 -14.81 10.21
N GLU A 761 13.77 -14.18 10.51
CA GLU A 761 12.83 -14.65 11.55
C GLU A 761 12.20 -16.00 11.19
N ALA A 762 11.83 -16.19 9.92
CA ALA A 762 11.30 -17.46 9.44
C ALA A 762 12.32 -18.60 9.61
N PHE A 763 13.58 -18.39 9.21
CA PHE A 763 14.63 -19.39 9.41
C PHE A 763 14.96 -19.63 10.89
N LYS A 764 14.95 -18.58 11.73
CA LYS A 764 15.12 -18.69 13.18
C LYS A 764 14.03 -19.56 13.83
N ARG A 765 12.80 -19.46 13.34
CA ARG A 765 11.69 -20.30 13.76
C ARG A 765 11.85 -21.73 13.26
N ILE A 766 12.18 -21.92 11.97
CA ILE A 766 12.32 -23.24 11.34
C ILE A 766 13.45 -24.04 11.99
N GLU A 767 14.59 -23.44 12.31
CA GLU A 767 15.69 -24.10 13.03
C GLU A 767 15.29 -24.65 14.41
N LYS A 768 14.31 -24.01 15.05
CA LYS A 768 13.79 -24.45 16.35
C LYS A 768 12.67 -25.48 16.22
N SER A 769 12.11 -25.61 15.04
CA SER A 769 10.99 -26.52 14.77
C SER A 769 11.47 -27.93 14.51
N LYS A 770 10.65 -28.92 14.87
CA LYS A 770 10.82 -30.28 14.43
C LYS A 770 10.48 -30.39 12.95
N ILE A 771 11.45 -30.77 12.11
CA ILE A 771 11.20 -30.93 10.68
C ILE A 771 10.48 -32.27 10.46
N ILE A 772 9.35 -32.21 9.78
CA ILE A 772 8.51 -33.36 9.41
C ILE A 772 8.63 -33.59 7.91
N LEU A 773 9.40 -34.58 7.49
CA LEU A 773 9.52 -35.00 6.10
C LEU A 773 8.48 -36.08 5.78
N LYS A 774 7.59 -35.81 4.81
CA LYS A 774 6.55 -36.74 4.34
C LYS A 774 6.69 -37.06 2.85
N PHE A 775 6.53 -38.30 2.53
CA PHE A 775 6.45 -38.78 1.13
C PHE A 775 4.98 -39.07 0.81
N ALA A 776 4.35 -38.19 0.03
CA ALA A 776 2.95 -38.36 -0.34
C ALA A 776 2.82 -38.95 -1.76
N ASN A 777 1.85 -39.84 -1.93
CA ASN A 777 1.60 -40.50 -3.21
C ASN A 777 0.83 -39.65 -4.23
N SER A 778 0.26 -38.53 -3.77
CA SER A 778 -0.51 -37.63 -4.60
C SER A 778 -0.53 -36.23 -3.96
N PHE A 779 -0.95 -35.21 -4.70
CA PHE A 779 -1.12 -33.88 -4.15
C PHE A 779 -2.10 -33.84 -2.97
N THR A 780 -1.75 -33.08 -1.97
CA THR A 780 -2.47 -32.88 -0.71
C THR A 780 -3.28 -31.59 -0.75
N ALA A 781 -4.09 -31.34 0.26
CA ALA A 781 -4.85 -30.08 0.36
C ALA A 781 -3.95 -28.83 0.45
N LEU A 782 -2.74 -28.96 1.01
CA LEU A 782 -1.78 -27.86 1.10
C LEU A 782 -0.93 -27.70 -0.17
N SER A 783 -0.53 -28.80 -0.83
CA SER A 783 0.32 -28.74 -2.03
C SER A 783 -0.46 -28.39 -3.30
N PHE A 784 -1.72 -28.79 -3.39
CA PHE A 784 -2.52 -28.62 -4.59
C PHE A 784 -2.71 -27.14 -5.04
N PRO A 785 -3.01 -26.19 -4.15
CA PRO A 785 -3.11 -24.77 -4.52
C PRO A 785 -1.81 -24.23 -5.13
N ILE A 786 -0.65 -24.63 -4.59
CA ILE A 786 0.67 -24.21 -5.09
C ILE A 786 0.89 -24.77 -6.50
N LYS A 787 0.55 -26.05 -6.71
CA LYS A 787 0.65 -26.68 -8.04
C LYS A 787 -0.25 -26.00 -9.08
N VAL A 788 -1.46 -25.62 -8.70
CA VAL A 788 -2.36 -24.86 -9.60
C VAL A 788 -1.78 -23.50 -9.95
N ASP A 789 -1.15 -22.82 -9.02
CA ASP A 789 -0.49 -21.53 -9.29
C ASP A 789 0.71 -21.70 -10.24
N SER A 790 1.43 -22.82 -10.16
CA SER A 790 2.47 -23.23 -11.14
C SER A 790 1.89 -23.36 -12.55
N LEU A 791 0.79 -24.07 -12.68
CA LEU A 791 0.14 -24.32 -13.98
C LEU A 791 -0.41 -23.03 -14.62
N ARG A 792 -0.92 -22.08 -13.82
CA ARG A 792 -1.40 -20.78 -14.31
C ARG A 792 -0.35 -19.93 -14.99
N GLN A 793 0.91 -20.12 -14.65
CA GLN A 793 2.00 -19.38 -15.27
C GLN A 793 2.36 -19.90 -16.66
N THR A 794 1.99 -21.14 -16.97
CA THR A 794 2.43 -21.85 -18.17
C THR A 794 1.29 -22.17 -19.16
N LEU A 795 0.04 -22.23 -18.70
CA LEU A 795 -1.09 -22.69 -19.50
C LEU A 795 -2.10 -21.55 -19.80
N THR A 796 -2.83 -21.69 -20.90
CA THR A 796 -4.02 -20.88 -21.18
C THR A 796 -5.16 -21.24 -20.22
N SER A 797 -6.17 -20.37 -20.06
CA SER A 797 -7.27 -20.61 -19.10
C SER A 797 -8.09 -21.88 -19.42
N GLU A 798 -8.27 -22.21 -20.69
CA GLU A 798 -9.02 -23.43 -21.10
C GLU A 798 -8.21 -24.71 -20.86
N ASP A 799 -6.91 -24.68 -21.18
CA ASP A 799 -5.99 -25.78 -20.90
C ASP A 799 -5.80 -26.02 -19.40
N LEU A 800 -5.82 -24.91 -18.62
CA LEU A 800 -5.68 -24.95 -17.17
C LEU A 800 -6.83 -25.72 -16.51
N ASP A 801 -8.10 -25.39 -16.83
CA ASP A 801 -9.27 -26.06 -16.24
C ASP A 801 -9.28 -27.57 -16.58
N ALA A 802 -9.01 -27.92 -17.83
CA ALA A 802 -8.91 -29.32 -18.25
C ALA A 802 -7.78 -30.05 -17.47
N ARG A 803 -6.64 -29.39 -17.27
CA ARG A 803 -5.50 -29.98 -16.55
C ARG A 803 -5.80 -30.16 -15.08
N ILE A 804 -6.43 -29.17 -14.43
CA ILE A 804 -6.85 -29.25 -13.02
C ILE A 804 -7.81 -30.41 -12.81
N GLN A 805 -8.84 -30.55 -13.66
CA GLN A 805 -9.80 -31.64 -13.57
C GLN A 805 -9.11 -33.01 -13.72
N LYS A 806 -8.14 -33.13 -14.60
CA LYS A 806 -7.34 -34.35 -14.76
C LYS A 806 -6.54 -34.67 -13.50
N LEU A 807 -5.91 -33.70 -12.89
CA LEU A 807 -5.15 -33.88 -11.63
C LEU A 807 -6.07 -34.26 -10.47
N ILE A 808 -7.25 -33.67 -10.35
CA ILE A 808 -8.25 -34.06 -9.34
C ILE A 808 -8.70 -35.51 -9.54
N GLN A 809 -8.99 -35.93 -10.78
CA GLN A 809 -9.37 -37.30 -11.07
C GLN A 809 -8.24 -38.29 -10.77
N GLN A 810 -6.99 -37.95 -11.07
CA GLN A 810 -5.83 -38.76 -10.74
C GLN A 810 -5.65 -38.93 -9.23
N SER A 811 -5.79 -37.83 -8.48
CA SER A 811 -5.68 -37.87 -7.01
C SER A 811 -6.80 -38.65 -6.31
N LYS A 812 -7.98 -38.76 -6.94
CA LYS A 812 -9.10 -39.60 -6.45
C LYS A 812 -8.88 -41.09 -6.69
N LYS A 813 -8.06 -41.46 -7.69
CA LYS A 813 -7.77 -42.87 -8.02
C LYS A 813 -6.67 -43.49 -7.15
N VAL A 814 -5.88 -42.68 -6.50
CA VAL A 814 -4.84 -43.11 -5.55
C VAL A 814 -5.50 -43.17 -4.16
N LYS A 815 -6.13 -44.31 -3.86
CA LYS A 815 -6.60 -44.69 -2.50
C LYS A 815 -5.48 -45.33 -1.71
#